data_91faf31bcb49f10ca86c601dfe2fdf3c
#
_entry.id   91faf31bcb49f10ca86c601dfe2fdf3c
#
_cell.length_a   1.000
_cell.length_b   1.000
_cell.length_c   1.000
_cell.angle_alpha   90.00
_cell.angle_beta   90.00
_cell.angle_gamma   90.00
#
_symmetry.space_group_name_H-M   'P 1'
#
loop_
_entity.id
_entity.type
_entity.pdbx_description
1 polymer ?
#
loop_
_entity_poly.entity_id
_entity_poly.type
_entity_poly.pdbx_seq_one_letter_code
_entity_poly.pdbx_strand_id
1 'polypeptide(L)'
;MNWYQLTKKQVLEKLGVTKDGLTSQKAEELLQQNGENVLQEGKRKTALQVFLGQFADLLVIILIIAAIISMFSGNIESTIVIFAVIILNAILGTVQHINAEKSLDSLKSLSSPNAKVIRDGQKIEIPSKNVVEGDLIVLEAGDLVVADGRIINNYSLQVNESSLTGESTNVDKNDGDITAEVPLADRTNMVYSGSLVTYGRAIVAVTGTGMNTEIGKIASLMNAAKEKKTPLQESLDKFSSRLAVIILIISAIVFGLSLLNHMAILDALMFAVALAVAAIPEALGSIVTIVQAMGTQKMAKENAVIKDLKAVESLGCVSVICSDKTGTLTQNKMTVQKIYINGESIFEEELDLNNQSHRYLLYDMVLNNDSSIVDGKGIGDPTEYALLEPLRKLGYNEEDLRSVLKRLEEVPFDSDCKMMSTKYKLHGENHILTKGAIDAILDRCDSIATKDGVRPITEADKADILRQNTEYSENGLRVLTFAYKQTDEELSVDTEYGYTFLGLVSMIDPPREESKTAVADAIRAGIKPVMITGDHKITATAIAKQIGIFKDGDISVTGMELDAMSDSELDSKIEKISVYARVSPENKIRIVEAWQKKGNIVSMTGDGVNDAPALKKADIGVAMGITGTEVSKDAASMVLQDDNFATIIKAVANGRNVYRNIKNTILFLLSGNMAAIFAVVYASLLALPVPFEAVHLLFINLLTDSLPAIAIGMEKPEKDLLAQKPRDPKQGILTKEFSALMLCQGALIAVVTMTAFYIGLQVNAATASTMAFATLTLARLFHGFNCRSKHSIFKIGLTSNVYSLLAFAAGAALLAFVIFVPFMHPLFSIAELTGAQIGFIGLLAFIPTVIIQLVKVIVENVKKSK
;
A
#
# COMPACT_ATOMS: atom_id res chain seq x y z
N MET A 1 20.92 -29.30 -16.67
CA MET A 1 21.40 -29.04 -18.04
C MET A 1 22.05 -27.68 -18.06
N ASN A 2 23.25 -27.55 -18.68
CA ASN A 2 23.99 -26.28 -18.64
C ASN A 2 23.62 -25.43 -19.87
N TRP A 3 22.57 -24.65 -19.79
CA TRP A 3 22.06 -23.80 -20.88
C TRP A 3 23.08 -22.78 -21.38
N TYR A 4 23.96 -22.27 -20.52
CA TYR A 4 24.99 -21.29 -20.86
C TYR A 4 26.07 -21.84 -21.80
N GLN A 5 26.26 -23.18 -21.87
CA GLN A 5 27.23 -23.85 -22.75
C GLN A 5 26.67 -24.15 -24.14
N LEU A 6 25.38 -23.94 -24.35
CA LEU A 6 24.72 -24.17 -25.63
C LEU A 6 24.77 -22.91 -26.51
N THR A 7 24.94 -23.11 -27.81
CA THR A 7 24.79 -22.03 -28.80
C THR A 7 23.35 -21.57 -28.86
N LYS A 8 23.10 -20.30 -29.26
CA LYS A 8 21.76 -19.74 -29.42
C LYS A 8 20.83 -20.66 -30.24
N LYS A 9 21.35 -21.23 -31.34
CA LYS A 9 20.58 -22.15 -32.19
C LYS A 9 20.16 -23.41 -31.44
N GLN A 10 21.08 -24.03 -30.72
CA GLN A 10 20.82 -25.24 -29.94
C GLN A 10 19.80 -24.97 -28.82
N VAL A 11 19.85 -23.79 -28.18
CA VAL A 11 18.85 -23.39 -27.15
C VAL A 11 17.47 -23.30 -27.77
N LEU A 12 17.29 -22.56 -28.85
CA LEU A 12 16.00 -22.43 -29.57
C LEU A 12 15.47 -23.78 -30.06
N GLU A 13 16.34 -24.61 -30.66
CA GLU A 13 15.96 -25.96 -31.14
C GLU A 13 15.48 -26.86 -29.97
N LYS A 14 16.18 -26.85 -28.82
CA LYS A 14 15.81 -27.66 -27.66
C LYS A 14 14.53 -27.20 -26.99
N LEU A 15 14.30 -25.88 -26.96
CA LEU A 15 13.04 -25.31 -26.43
C LEU A 15 11.89 -25.40 -27.42
N GLY A 16 12.17 -25.77 -28.68
CA GLY A 16 11.18 -25.87 -29.76
C GLY A 16 10.60 -24.50 -30.16
N VAL A 17 11.41 -23.45 -30.10
CA VAL A 17 10.98 -22.06 -30.27
C VAL A 17 11.63 -21.45 -31.50
N THR A 18 10.85 -20.67 -32.25
CA THR A 18 11.32 -19.87 -33.38
C THR A 18 11.59 -18.42 -32.99
N LYS A 19 12.06 -17.59 -33.92
CA LYS A 19 12.23 -16.15 -33.68
C LYS A 19 10.91 -15.42 -33.40
N ASP A 20 9.79 -16.02 -33.80
CA ASP A 20 8.44 -15.49 -33.58
C ASP A 20 7.88 -15.88 -32.22
N GLY A 21 8.67 -16.58 -31.38
CA GLY A 21 8.28 -17.04 -30.05
C GLY A 21 7.43 -18.32 -30.07
N LEU A 22 6.85 -18.68 -28.95
CA LEU A 22 5.87 -19.74 -28.80
C LEU A 22 4.52 -19.30 -29.37
N THR A 23 3.71 -20.26 -29.85
CA THR A 23 2.28 -19.99 -30.06
C THR A 23 1.56 -19.88 -28.73
N SER A 24 0.52 -19.04 -28.67
CA SER A 24 -0.30 -18.86 -27.46
C SER A 24 -0.87 -20.19 -26.96
N GLN A 25 -1.30 -21.08 -27.89
CA GLN A 25 -1.80 -22.40 -27.54
C GLN A 25 -0.72 -23.28 -26.88
N LYS A 26 0.51 -23.25 -27.44
CA LYS A 26 1.60 -24.06 -26.89
C LYS A 26 2.04 -23.56 -25.51
N ALA A 27 2.05 -22.23 -25.32
CA ALA A 27 2.34 -21.63 -24.02
C ALA A 27 1.29 -22.03 -22.95
N GLU A 28 0.02 -22.11 -23.32
CA GLU A 28 -1.04 -22.55 -22.41
C GLU A 28 -0.91 -24.04 -22.05
N GLU A 29 -0.58 -24.91 -23.01
CA GLU A 29 -0.28 -26.32 -22.75
C GLU A 29 0.90 -26.50 -21.78
N LEU A 30 1.99 -25.73 -21.98
CA LEU A 30 3.16 -25.78 -21.11
C LEU A 30 2.85 -25.24 -19.71
N LEU A 31 2.02 -24.21 -19.61
CA LEU A 31 1.57 -23.67 -18.32
C LEU A 31 0.74 -24.71 -17.53
N GLN A 32 -0.11 -25.47 -18.21
CA GLN A 32 -0.88 -26.55 -17.59
C GLN A 32 0.01 -27.74 -17.17
N GLN A 33 1.07 -28.05 -17.94
CA GLN A 33 1.98 -29.15 -17.63
C GLN A 33 2.98 -28.82 -16.53
N ASN A 34 3.61 -27.63 -16.58
CA ASN A 34 4.71 -27.25 -15.70
C ASN A 34 4.27 -26.40 -14.50
N GLY A 35 3.01 -25.90 -14.50
CA GLY A 35 2.48 -24.99 -13.50
C GLY A 35 2.89 -23.55 -13.69
N GLU A 36 2.40 -22.68 -12.80
CA GLU A 36 2.69 -21.23 -12.84
C GLU A 36 4.15 -20.95 -12.46
N ASN A 37 4.71 -19.87 -13.03
CA ASN A 37 6.05 -19.36 -12.68
C ASN A 37 5.99 -18.61 -11.35
N VAL A 38 5.90 -19.34 -10.25
CA VAL A 38 5.87 -18.83 -8.88
C VAL A 38 6.82 -19.63 -8.00
N LEU A 39 7.45 -18.94 -7.06
CA LEU A 39 8.23 -19.61 -6.02
C LEU A 39 7.25 -20.25 -5.04
N GLN A 40 7.39 -21.57 -4.82
CA GLN A 40 6.58 -22.26 -3.82
C GLN A 40 6.97 -21.74 -2.43
N GLU A 41 6.04 -21.08 -1.77
CA GLU A 41 6.15 -20.81 -0.34
C GLU A 41 6.19 -22.13 0.40
N GLY A 42 6.84 -22.17 1.58
CA GLY A 42 7.00 -23.39 2.39
C GLY A 42 5.69 -24.14 2.52
N LYS A 43 5.74 -25.47 2.67
CA LYS A 43 4.56 -26.33 2.73
C LYS A 43 3.54 -25.76 3.71
N ARG A 44 2.42 -25.28 3.17
CA ARG A 44 1.30 -24.79 3.96
C ARG A 44 0.80 -25.93 4.85
N LYS A 45 0.44 -25.56 6.06
CA LYS A 45 -0.19 -26.52 6.95
C LYS A 45 -1.53 -26.95 6.34
N THR A 46 -1.76 -28.23 6.22
CA THR A 46 -3.08 -28.73 5.80
C THR A 46 -4.13 -28.37 6.86
N ALA A 47 -5.40 -28.29 6.45
CA ALA A 47 -6.50 -28.03 7.39
C ALA A 47 -6.47 -29.02 8.58
N LEU A 48 -6.09 -30.27 8.35
CA LEU A 48 -5.93 -31.27 9.39
C LEU A 48 -4.75 -30.96 10.34
N GLN A 49 -3.63 -30.46 9.82
CA GLN A 49 -2.48 -30.07 10.65
C GLN A 49 -2.79 -28.85 11.50
N VAL A 50 -3.54 -27.88 10.95
CA VAL A 50 -4.02 -26.72 11.70
C VAL A 50 -4.97 -27.18 12.80
N PHE A 51 -5.92 -28.04 12.46
CA PHE A 51 -6.87 -28.62 13.41
C PHE A 51 -6.16 -29.37 14.54
N LEU A 52 -5.23 -30.28 14.24
CA LEU A 52 -4.45 -31.00 15.26
C LEU A 52 -3.55 -30.05 16.07
N GLY A 53 -3.06 -28.98 15.45
CA GLY A 53 -2.28 -27.95 16.13
C GLY A 53 -3.06 -27.22 17.24
N GLN A 54 -4.39 -27.12 17.13
CA GLN A 54 -5.24 -26.51 18.16
C GLN A 54 -5.17 -27.28 19.50
N PHE A 55 -4.96 -28.59 19.45
CA PHE A 55 -4.86 -29.44 20.66
C PHE A 55 -3.51 -29.25 21.40
N ALA A 56 -2.54 -28.62 20.81
CA ALA A 56 -1.26 -28.27 21.45
C ALA A 56 -1.31 -26.94 22.22
N ASP A 57 -2.44 -26.22 22.19
CA ASP A 57 -2.63 -25.02 22.98
C ASP A 57 -2.69 -25.35 24.47
N LEU A 58 -2.03 -24.50 25.28
CA LEU A 58 -1.96 -24.73 26.74
C LEU A 58 -3.33 -24.82 27.42
N LEU A 59 -4.28 -24.01 26.93
CA LEU A 59 -5.65 -24.03 27.48
C LEU A 59 -6.39 -25.32 27.14
N VAL A 60 -6.27 -25.76 25.90
CA VAL A 60 -6.89 -27.02 25.46
C VAL A 60 -6.31 -28.17 26.26
N ILE A 61 -5.01 -28.17 26.55
CA ILE A 61 -4.36 -29.17 27.41
C ILE A 61 -4.95 -29.12 28.83
N ILE A 62 -5.14 -27.95 29.42
CA ILE A 62 -5.77 -27.78 30.74
C ILE A 62 -7.21 -28.33 30.71
N LEU A 63 -7.98 -28.04 29.68
CA LEU A 63 -9.34 -28.53 29.51
C LEU A 63 -9.37 -30.06 29.34
N ILE A 64 -8.43 -30.65 28.61
CA ILE A 64 -8.30 -32.11 28.49
C ILE A 64 -8.01 -32.74 29.86
N ILE A 65 -7.10 -32.12 30.64
CA ILE A 65 -6.80 -32.59 31.98
C ILE A 65 -8.06 -32.51 32.88
N ALA A 66 -8.79 -31.39 32.81
CA ALA A 66 -10.04 -31.22 33.55
C ALA A 66 -11.11 -32.23 33.13
N ALA A 67 -11.24 -32.52 31.84
CA ALA A 67 -12.14 -33.53 31.32
C ALA A 67 -11.79 -34.96 31.84
N ILE A 68 -10.49 -35.30 31.86
CA ILE A 68 -10.00 -36.57 32.41
C ILE A 68 -10.32 -36.67 33.90
N ILE A 69 -10.06 -35.60 34.67
CA ILE A 69 -10.38 -35.57 36.12
C ILE A 69 -11.90 -35.73 36.35
N SER A 70 -12.71 -35.03 35.57
CA SER A 70 -14.17 -35.10 35.60
C SER A 70 -14.68 -36.54 35.34
N MET A 71 -14.06 -37.21 34.36
CA MET A 71 -14.38 -38.58 34.00
C MET A 71 -14.09 -39.54 35.16
N PHE A 72 -12.95 -39.43 35.80
CA PHE A 72 -12.59 -40.24 36.97
C PHE A 72 -13.44 -39.93 38.22
N SER A 73 -14.02 -38.74 38.29
CA SER A 73 -14.94 -38.36 39.37
C SER A 73 -16.39 -38.81 39.13
N GLY A 74 -16.67 -39.56 38.06
CA GLY A 74 -17.98 -40.08 37.75
C GLY A 74 -18.91 -39.11 37.01
N ASN A 75 -18.47 -37.91 36.66
CA ASN A 75 -19.25 -36.88 35.93
C ASN A 75 -19.08 -37.03 34.41
N ILE A 76 -19.68 -38.14 33.87
CA ILE A 76 -19.58 -38.49 32.45
C ILE A 76 -20.20 -37.39 31.57
N GLU A 77 -21.31 -36.78 31.99
CA GLU A 77 -22.01 -35.75 31.23
C GLU A 77 -21.11 -34.53 31.02
N SER A 78 -20.50 -34.01 32.10
CA SER A 78 -19.56 -32.87 32.04
C SER A 78 -18.34 -33.19 31.18
N THR A 79 -17.85 -34.40 31.23
CA THR A 79 -16.72 -34.86 30.39
C THR A 79 -17.05 -34.80 28.89
N ILE A 80 -18.22 -35.32 28.49
CA ILE A 80 -18.68 -35.28 27.09
C ILE A 80 -18.81 -33.84 26.61
N VAL A 81 -19.36 -32.96 27.46
CA VAL A 81 -19.54 -31.55 27.15
C VAL A 81 -18.18 -30.85 26.90
N ILE A 82 -17.21 -31.06 27.81
CA ILE A 82 -15.88 -30.47 27.66
C ILE A 82 -15.21 -30.93 26.36
N PHE A 83 -15.29 -32.25 26.03
CA PHE A 83 -14.75 -32.77 24.76
C PHE A 83 -15.47 -32.20 23.54
N ALA A 84 -16.81 -32.10 23.57
CA ALA A 84 -17.58 -31.49 22.47
C ALA A 84 -17.17 -30.03 22.24
N VAL A 85 -16.94 -29.28 23.30
CA VAL A 85 -16.49 -27.87 23.23
C VAL A 85 -15.06 -27.77 22.71
N ILE A 86 -14.12 -28.62 23.16
CA ILE A 86 -12.76 -28.68 22.62
C ILE A 86 -12.76 -28.95 21.11
N ILE A 87 -13.56 -29.88 20.64
CA ILE A 87 -13.68 -30.19 19.22
C ILE A 87 -14.27 -29.00 18.45
N LEU A 88 -15.32 -28.38 18.97
CA LEU A 88 -15.94 -27.22 18.35
C LEU A 88 -14.96 -26.03 18.27
N ASN A 89 -14.19 -25.81 19.34
CA ASN A 89 -13.12 -24.83 19.36
C ASN A 89 -12.07 -25.10 18.27
N ALA A 90 -11.58 -26.33 18.19
CA ALA A 90 -10.59 -26.71 17.19
C ALA A 90 -11.11 -26.53 15.76
N ILE A 91 -12.39 -26.83 15.48
CA ILE A 91 -13.04 -26.58 14.18
C ILE A 91 -13.08 -25.09 13.88
N LEU A 92 -13.59 -24.28 14.81
CA LEU A 92 -13.73 -22.82 14.62
C LEU A 92 -12.38 -22.13 14.46
N GLY A 93 -11.40 -22.46 15.29
CA GLY A 93 -10.03 -21.96 15.18
C GLY A 93 -9.41 -22.31 13.82
N THR A 94 -9.66 -23.53 13.32
CA THR A 94 -9.19 -23.96 12.00
C THR A 94 -9.85 -23.16 10.89
N VAL A 95 -11.16 -22.95 10.92
CA VAL A 95 -11.90 -22.16 9.92
C VAL A 95 -11.42 -20.70 9.92
N GLN A 96 -11.23 -20.12 11.10
CA GLN A 96 -10.71 -18.74 11.23
C GLN A 96 -9.30 -18.64 10.64
N HIS A 97 -8.41 -19.59 10.93
CA HIS A 97 -7.04 -19.62 10.41
C HIS A 97 -7.04 -19.71 8.87
N ILE A 98 -7.81 -20.64 8.28
CA ILE A 98 -7.92 -20.81 6.83
C ILE A 98 -8.49 -19.56 6.15
N ASN A 99 -9.49 -18.91 6.75
CA ASN A 99 -10.06 -17.69 6.20
C ASN A 99 -9.08 -16.51 6.25
N ALA A 100 -8.28 -16.41 7.31
CA ALA A 100 -7.22 -15.42 7.40
C ALA A 100 -6.14 -15.64 6.31
N GLU A 101 -5.68 -16.89 6.11
CA GLU A 101 -4.73 -17.22 5.03
C GLU A 101 -5.28 -16.90 3.64
N LYS A 102 -6.52 -17.29 3.33
CA LYS A 102 -7.15 -16.99 2.02
C LYS A 102 -7.22 -15.48 1.76
N SER A 103 -7.49 -14.68 2.79
CA SER A 103 -7.53 -13.22 2.65
C SER A 103 -6.14 -12.65 2.34
N LEU A 104 -5.07 -13.21 2.88
CA LEU A 104 -3.69 -12.85 2.58
C LEU A 104 -3.30 -13.25 1.16
N ASP A 105 -3.68 -14.43 0.70
CA ASP A 105 -3.38 -14.91 -0.65
C ASP A 105 -4.00 -14.03 -1.74
N SER A 106 -5.23 -13.58 -1.54
CA SER A 106 -5.89 -12.69 -2.49
C SER A 106 -5.16 -11.34 -2.64
N LEU A 107 -4.42 -10.89 -1.61
CA LEU A 107 -3.61 -9.67 -1.68
C LEU A 107 -2.32 -9.89 -2.46
N LYS A 108 -1.65 -11.02 -2.25
CA LYS A 108 -0.41 -11.36 -2.98
C LYS A 108 -0.62 -11.46 -4.48
N SER A 109 -1.77 -11.98 -4.93
CA SER A 109 -2.10 -12.10 -6.35
C SER A 109 -2.27 -10.77 -7.07
N LEU A 110 -2.59 -9.68 -6.36
CA LEU A 110 -2.74 -8.33 -6.92
C LEU A 110 -1.39 -7.63 -7.18
N SER A 111 -0.29 -8.18 -6.70
CA SER A 111 1.05 -7.57 -6.72
C SER A 111 2.07 -8.32 -7.58
N SER A 112 1.63 -9.23 -8.46
CA SER A 112 2.54 -9.96 -9.34
C SER A 112 3.10 -9.04 -10.43
N PRO A 113 4.43 -9.04 -10.71
CA PRO A 113 5.01 -8.25 -11.79
C PRO A 113 4.52 -8.75 -13.15
N ASN A 114 4.63 -7.89 -14.16
CA ASN A 114 4.34 -8.25 -15.55
C ASN A 114 5.64 -8.61 -16.29
N ALA A 115 5.50 -9.32 -17.41
CA ALA A 115 6.58 -9.66 -18.32
C ALA A 115 6.18 -9.36 -19.77
N LYS A 116 7.11 -8.79 -20.53
CA LYS A 116 6.95 -8.55 -21.98
C LYS A 116 7.46 -9.77 -22.71
N VAL A 117 6.59 -10.49 -23.43
CA VAL A 117 6.96 -11.71 -24.17
C VAL A 117 6.63 -11.57 -25.65
N ILE A 118 7.34 -12.33 -26.49
CA ILE A 118 7.04 -12.48 -27.91
C ILE A 118 6.31 -13.82 -28.06
N ARG A 119 5.02 -13.78 -28.45
CA ARG A 119 4.22 -14.96 -28.80
C ARG A 119 3.48 -14.68 -30.12
N ASP A 120 3.37 -15.69 -30.95
CA ASP A 120 2.73 -15.57 -32.27
C ASP A 120 3.29 -14.42 -33.12
N GLY A 121 4.61 -14.10 -32.99
CA GLY A 121 5.28 -13.00 -33.66
C GLY A 121 4.96 -11.60 -33.10
N GLN A 122 4.17 -11.47 -32.02
CA GLN A 122 3.78 -10.19 -31.43
C GLN A 122 4.36 -10.02 -30.03
N LYS A 123 4.82 -8.79 -29.70
CA LYS A 123 5.21 -8.42 -28.35
C LYS A 123 3.95 -8.15 -27.54
N ILE A 124 3.70 -8.95 -26.51
CA ILE A 124 2.57 -8.82 -25.60
C ILE A 124 3.05 -8.77 -24.15
N GLU A 125 2.27 -8.13 -23.28
CA GLU A 125 2.54 -8.08 -21.86
C GLU A 125 1.62 -9.07 -21.12
N ILE A 126 2.21 -9.92 -20.29
CA ILE A 126 1.50 -10.95 -19.52
C ILE A 126 1.92 -10.91 -18.04
N PRO A 127 1.07 -11.36 -17.10
CA PRO A 127 1.50 -11.58 -15.73
C PRO A 127 2.69 -12.54 -15.67
N SER A 128 3.71 -12.23 -14.86
CA SER A 128 4.95 -13.04 -14.78
C SER A 128 4.69 -14.50 -14.42
N LYS A 129 3.64 -14.79 -13.68
CA LYS A 129 3.22 -16.15 -13.31
C LYS A 129 2.83 -17.02 -14.53
N ASN A 130 2.48 -16.39 -15.65
CA ASN A 130 2.08 -17.07 -16.90
C ASN A 130 3.24 -17.26 -17.88
N VAL A 131 4.47 -16.91 -17.48
CA VAL A 131 5.69 -17.15 -18.26
C VAL A 131 6.04 -18.63 -18.16
N VAL A 132 6.36 -19.24 -19.29
CA VAL A 132 6.72 -20.66 -19.42
C VAL A 132 8.11 -20.84 -20.01
N GLU A 133 8.72 -22.01 -19.79
CA GLU A 133 9.97 -22.38 -20.47
C GLU A 133 9.77 -22.36 -21.98
N GLY A 134 10.67 -21.68 -22.69
CA GLY A 134 10.57 -21.45 -24.13
C GLY A 134 9.99 -20.09 -24.54
N ASP A 135 9.38 -19.31 -23.63
CA ASP A 135 8.99 -17.93 -23.94
C ASP A 135 10.20 -17.09 -24.33
N LEU A 136 10.02 -16.18 -25.27
CA LEU A 136 11.00 -15.14 -25.57
C LEU A 136 10.62 -13.87 -24.80
N ILE A 137 11.36 -13.55 -23.73
CA ILE A 137 11.16 -12.33 -22.95
C ILE A 137 11.94 -11.18 -23.57
N VAL A 138 11.32 -10.02 -23.68
CA VAL A 138 11.96 -8.75 -24.02
C VAL A 138 12.27 -8.01 -22.73
N LEU A 139 13.55 -7.84 -22.43
CA LEU A 139 14.03 -7.09 -21.29
C LEU A 139 14.49 -5.69 -21.70
N GLU A 140 14.09 -4.69 -20.93
CA GLU A 140 14.46 -3.27 -21.10
C GLU A 140 14.93 -2.70 -19.75
N ALA A 141 15.68 -1.59 -19.78
CA ALA A 141 16.13 -0.96 -18.53
C ALA A 141 14.91 -0.64 -17.61
N GLY A 142 15.02 -1.06 -16.34
CA GLY A 142 13.93 -0.95 -15.35
C GLY A 142 13.05 -2.19 -15.21
N ASP A 143 13.22 -3.20 -16.08
CA ASP A 143 12.50 -4.46 -15.96
C ASP A 143 13.14 -5.37 -14.89
N LEU A 144 12.30 -6.13 -14.19
CA LEU A 144 12.71 -7.24 -13.35
C LEU A 144 12.79 -8.51 -14.21
N VAL A 145 13.88 -9.26 -14.10
CA VAL A 145 14.00 -10.56 -14.74
C VAL A 145 13.12 -11.56 -14.00
N VAL A 146 12.06 -12.03 -14.64
CA VAL A 146 11.01 -12.86 -13.99
C VAL A 146 11.27 -14.37 -14.07
N ALA A 147 12.24 -14.80 -14.89
CA ALA A 147 12.60 -16.21 -15.09
C ALA A 147 14.08 -16.32 -15.49
N ASP A 148 14.69 -17.48 -15.29
CA ASP A 148 16.04 -17.71 -15.78
C ASP A 148 16.03 -17.90 -17.31
N GLY A 149 17.00 -17.30 -18.00
CA GLY A 149 17.01 -17.35 -19.44
C GLY A 149 18.37 -17.18 -20.10
N ARG A 150 18.48 -17.70 -21.32
CA ARG A 150 19.65 -17.54 -22.22
C ARG A 150 19.44 -16.34 -23.13
N ILE A 151 20.38 -15.41 -23.14
CA ILE A 151 20.32 -14.24 -24.01
C ILE A 151 20.48 -14.67 -25.48
N ILE A 152 19.52 -14.33 -26.31
CA ILE A 152 19.50 -14.60 -27.74
C ILE A 152 20.03 -13.39 -28.52
N ASN A 153 19.55 -12.18 -28.20
CA ASN A 153 20.02 -10.94 -28.77
C ASN A 153 20.33 -9.95 -27.65
N ASN A 154 21.48 -9.34 -27.69
CA ASN A 154 21.96 -8.38 -26.73
C ASN A 154 22.16 -6.99 -27.33
N TYR A 155 21.69 -5.95 -26.63
CA TYR A 155 21.89 -4.55 -26.97
C TYR A 155 22.38 -3.81 -25.72
N SER A 156 23.67 -4.00 -25.38
CA SER A 156 24.34 -3.39 -24.22
C SER A 156 23.61 -3.62 -22.88
N LEU A 157 23.09 -4.83 -22.67
CA LEU A 157 22.37 -5.19 -21.45
C LEU A 157 23.31 -5.18 -20.25
N GLN A 158 22.93 -4.45 -19.19
CA GLN A 158 23.54 -4.54 -17.86
C GLN A 158 22.49 -4.96 -16.84
N VAL A 159 22.88 -5.87 -15.95
CA VAL A 159 21.96 -6.46 -14.97
C VAL A 159 22.59 -6.41 -13.58
N ASN A 160 21.83 -6.03 -12.58
CA ASN A 160 22.21 -6.16 -11.18
C ASN A 160 21.77 -7.53 -10.65
N GLU A 161 22.70 -8.35 -10.29
CA GLU A 161 22.48 -9.72 -9.80
C GLU A 161 22.77 -9.87 -8.29
N SER A 162 22.74 -8.77 -7.54
CA SER A 162 23.06 -8.75 -6.10
C SER A 162 22.21 -9.70 -5.26
N SER A 163 21.00 -10.00 -5.69
CA SER A 163 20.10 -10.97 -5.04
C SER A 163 20.62 -12.41 -5.09
N LEU A 164 21.49 -12.74 -6.04
CA LEU A 164 22.07 -14.06 -6.25
C LEU A 164 23.55 -14.13 -5.88
N THR A 165 24.32 -13.11 -6.28
CA THR A 165 25.77 -13.09 -6.10
C THR A 165 26.20 -12.40 -4.80
N GLY A 166 25.36 -11.55 -4.22
CA GLY A 166 25.67 -10.69 -3.08
C GLY A 166 26.50 -9.45 -3.44
N GLU A 167 26.94 -9.30 -4.70
CA GLU A 167 27.71 -8.16 -5.17
C GLU A 167 26.79 -7.08 -5.76
N SER A 168 26.95 -5.83 -5.34
CA SER A 168 26.08 -4.70 -5.74
C SER A 168 26.48 -4.08 -7.10
N THR A 169 27.54 -4.56 -7.74
CA THR A 169 27.99 -4.05 -9.04
C THR A 169 27.13 -4.59 -10.19
N ASN A 170 26.87 -3.73 -11.18
CA ASN A 170 26.19 -4.16 -12.40
C ASN A 170 27.09 -5.05 -13.24
N VAL A 171 26.52 -6.11 -13.83
CA VAL A 171 27.21 -7.07 -14.67
C VAL A 171 26.85 -6.80 -16.13
N ASP A 172 27.89 -6.57 -16.96
CA ASP A 172 27.72 -6.50 -18.42
C ASP A 172 27.37 -7.88 -18.97
N LYS A 173 26.27 -7.97 -19.69
CA LYS A 173 25.81 -9.20 -20.32
C LYS A 173 26.17 -9.21 -21.81
N ASN A 174 26.37 -10.40 -22.34
CA ASN A 174 26.59 -10.62 -23.76
C ASN A 174 25.78 -11.82 -24.26
N ASP A 175 25.74 -12.02 -25.55
CA ASP A 175 25.02 -13.14 -26.18
C ASP A 175 25.99 -14.19 -26.77
N GLY A 176 27.30 -14.11 -26.43
CA GLY A 176 28.33 -15.03 -26.87
C GLY A 176 28.20 -16.45 -26.34
N ASP A 177 28.95 -17.38 -26.92
CA ASP A 177 28.97 -18.77 -26.49
C ASP A 177 30.07 -18.99 -25.44
N ILE A 178 29.73 -19.60 -24.30
CA ILE A 178 30.64 -19.98 -23.23
C ILE A 178 30.82 -21.49 -23.26
N THR A 179 32.01 -21.97 -23.60
CA THR A 179 32.28 -23.41 -23.72
C THR A 179 32.87 -24.01 -22.45
N ALA A 180 33.54 -23.19 -21.64
CA ALA A 180 34.14 -23.60 -20.38
C ALA A 180 33.10 -23.74 -19.27
N GLU A 181 33.39 -24.56 -18.28
CA GLU A 181 32.59 -24.58 -17.04
C GLU A 181 32.96 -23.37 -16.18
N VAL A 182 31.99 -22.51 -15.90
CA VAL A 182 32.18 -21.25 -15.17
C VAL A 182 31.20 -21.13 -14.01
N PRO A 183 31.55 -20.45 -12.91
CA PRO A 183 30.64 -20.10 -11.81
C PRO A 183 29.44 -19.28 -12.29
N LEU A 184 28.41 -19.21 -11.47
CA LEU A 184 27.14 -18.50 -11.80
C LEU A 184 27.38 -17.04 -12.19
N ALA A 185 28.19 -16.32 -11.43
CA ALA A 185 28.50 -14.90 -11.66
C ALA A 185 29.18 -14.63 -13.02
N ASP A 186 29.93 -15.62 -13.55
CA ASP A 186 30.69 -15.48 -14.80
C ASP A 186 29.88 -15.91 -16.04
N ARG A 187 28.63 -16.34 -15.87
CA ARG A 187 27.73 -16.72 -16.96
C ARG A 187 27.11 -15.48 -17.61
N THR A 188 27.93 -14.69 -18.28
CA THR A 188 27.55 -13.41 -18.87
C THR A 188 26.48 -13.51 -19.96
N ASN A 189 26.24 -14.70 -20.51
CA ASN A 189 25.23 -14.97 -21.53
C ASN A 189 23.89 -15.47 -20.98
N MET A 190 23.72 -15.47 -19.68
CA MET A 190 22.48 -15.82 -18.96
C MET A 190 21.96 -14.62 -18.17
N VAL A 191 20.65 -14.62 -17.93
CA VAL A 191 20.00 -13.77 -16.92
C VAL A 191 19.24 -14.64 -15.94
N TYR A 192 19.05 -14.16 -14.73
CA TYR A 192 18.46 -14.92 -13.65
C TYR A 192 17.28 -14.20 -13.03
N SER A 193 16.26 -14.98 -12.67
CA SER A 193 15.07 -14.49 -11.97
C SER A 193 15.45 -13.67 -10.72
N GLY A 194 14.73 -12.57 -10.47
CA GLY A 194 14.98 -11.67 -9.35
C GLY A 194 16.11 -10.67 -9.57
N SER A 195 16.77 -10.70 -10.75
CA SER A 195 17.77 -9.71 -11.15
C SER A 195 17.13 -8.49 -11.79
N LEU A 196 17.82 -7.37 -11.75
CA LEU A 196 17.36 -6.08 -12.20
C LEU A 196 18.10 -5.64 -13.47
N VAL A 197 17.34 -5.27 -14.51
CA VAL A 197 17.92 -4.65 -15.71
C VAL A 197 18.20 -3.17 -15.43
N THR A 198 19.47 -2.79 -15.39
CA THR A 198 19.91 -1.42 -15.07
C THR A 198 20.15 -0.57 -16.31
N TYR A 199 20.53 -1.21 -17.44
CA TYR A 199 20.80 -0.52 -18.71
C TYR A 199 20.61 -1.47 -19.90
N GLY A 200 20.32 -0.89 -21.07
CA GLY A 200 20.22 -1.60 -22.34
C GLY A 200 18.93 -2.42 -22.51
N ARG A 201 18.96 -3.35 -23.47
CA ARG A 201 17.84 -4.25 -23.77
C ARG A 201 18.33 -5.60 -24.28
N ALA A 202 17.50 -6.64 -24.12
CA ALA A 202 17.81 -7.96 -24.68
C ALA A 202 16.55 -8.76 -25.03
N ILE A 203 16.70 -9.75 -25.90
CA ILE A 203 15.73 -10.83 -26.09
C ILE A 203 16.31 -12.09 -25.46
N VAL A 204 15.56 -12.72 -24.58
CA VAL A 204 15.98 -13.84 -23.75
C VAL A 204 15.04 -15.01 -23.91
N ALA A 205 15.57 -16.20 -24.18
CA ALA A 205 14.78 -17.43 -24.17
C ALA A 205 14.73 -18.02 -22.75
N VAL A 206 13.54 -18.20 -22.21
CA VAL A 206 13.31 -18.73 -20.87
C VAL A 206 13.76 -20.18 -20.79
N THR A 207 14.62 -20.48 -19.85
CA THR A 207 15.23 -21.81 -19.64
C THR A 207 14.84 -22.46 -18.32
N GLY A 208 14.22 -21.70 -17.41
CA GLY A 208 13.73 -22.19 -16.14
C GLY A 208 12.76 -21.22 -15.48
N THR A 209 11.69 -21.75 -14.89
CA THR A 209 10.62 -21.00 -14.23
C THR A 209 10.39 -21.47 -12.80
N GLY A 210 9.87 -20.63 -11.93
CA GLY A 210 9.47 -20.96 -10.56
C GLY A 210 10.59 -21.61 -9.75
N MET A 211 10.32 -22.78 -9.20
CA MET A 211 11.28 -23.51 -8.37
C MET A 211 12.49 -24.06 -9.14
N ASN A 212 12.43 -24.09 -10.50
CA ASN A 212 13.54 -24.51 -11.35
C ASN A 212 14.55 -23.40 -11.63
N THR A 213 14.27 -22.15 -11.24
CA THR A 213 15.21 -21.03 -11.31
C THR A 213 16.31 -21.14 -10.25
N GLU A 214 17.44 -20.41 -10.44
CA GLU A 214 18.50 -20.37 -9.41
C GLU A 214 17.99 -19.80 -8.09
N ILE A 215 17.13 -18.76 -8.14
CA ILE A 215 16.43 -18.26 -6.93
C ILE A 215 15.49 -19.31 -6.33
N GLY A 216 14.81 -20.09 -7.15
CA GLY A 216 13.94 -21.18 -6.70
C GLY A 216 14.71 -22.27 -5.95
N LYS A 217 15.90 -22.60 -6.40
CA LYS A 217 16.80 -23.54 -5.70
C LYS A 217 17.20 -22.99 -4.33
N ILE A 218 17.55 -21.71 -4.23
CA ILE A 218 17.87 -21.03 -2.97
C ILE A 218 16.63 -21.01 -2.05
N ALA A 219 15.46 -20.67 -2.58
CA ALA A 219 14.22 -20.66 -1.85
C ALA A 219 13.86 -22.04 -1.26
N SER A 220 14.17 -23.12 -1.98
CA SER A 220 13.97 -24.48 -1.48
C SER A 220 14.83 -24.79 -0.25
N LEU A 221 16.03 -24.21 -0.15
CA LEU A 221 16.92 -24.32 1.02
C LEU A 221 16.49 -23.40 2.18
N MET A 222 15.81 -22.29 1.88
CA MET A 222 15.36 -21.30 2.87
C MET A 222 13.95 -21.59 3.43
N ASN A 223 13.23 -22.57 2.94
CA ASN A 223 11.86 -22.92 3.34
C ASN A 223 11.65 -23.26 4.84
N ALA A 224 12.67 -23.04 5.68
CA ALA A 224 12.61 -23.14 7.14
C ALA A 224 12.49 -21.79 7.86
N ALA A 225 12.52 -20.66 7.15
CA ALA A 225 12.42 -19.36 7.78
C ALA A 225 10.97 -19.03 8.13
N LYS A 226 10.69 -18.89 9.43
CA LYS A 226 9.38 -18.49 9.96
C LYS A 226 9.01 -17.11 9.43
N GLU A 227 7.76 -16.92 9.00
CA GLU A 227 7.21 -15.60 8.67
C GLU A 227 7.44 -14.62 9.83
N LYS A 228 7.99 -13.45 9.54
CA LYS A 228 8.21 -12.40 10.55
C LYS A 228 6.88 -11.74 10.89
N LYS A 229 6.47 -11.86 12.15
CA LYS A 229 5.26 -11.19 12.68
C LYS A 229 5.37 -9.66 12.56
N THR A 230 4.22 -8.99 12.47
CA THR A 230 4.18 -7.51 12.54
C THR A 230 4.49 -7.03 13.96
N PRO A 231 4.98 -5.78 14.14
CA PRO A 231 5.23 -5.20 15.47
C PRO A 231 4.00 -5.27 16.39
N LEU A 232 2.81 -5.07 15.81
CA LEU A 232 1.53 -5.18 16.52
C LEU A 232 1.29 -6.62 16.99
N GLN A 233 1.47 -7.60 16.11
CA GLN A 233 1.32 -9.02 16.47
C GLN A 233 2.31 -9.43 17.56
N GLU A 234 3.58 -8.99 17.47
CA GLU A 234 4.56 -9.25 18.53
C GLU A 234 4.17 -8.62 19.88
N SER A 235 3.65 -7.40 19.83
CA SER A 235 3.19 -6.69 21.03
C SER A 235 1.99 -7.39 21.67
N LEU A 236 1.06 -7.89 20.86
CA LEU A 236 -0.11 -8.65 21.31
C LEU A 236 0.28 -10.01 21.88
N ASP A 237 1.22 -10.72 21.25
CA ASP A 237 1.73 -12.00 21.74
C ASP A 237 2.40 -11.84 23.12
N LYS A 238 3.24 -10.79 23.27
CA LYS A 238 3.87 -10.46 24.57
C LYS A 238 2.84 -10.12 25.64
N PHE A 239 1.80 -9.38 25.24
CA PHE A 239 0.70 -9.06 26.14
C PHE A 239 -0.09 -10.31 26.54
N SER A 240 -0.52 -11.13 25.57
CA SER A 240 -1.26 -12.36 25.83
C SER A 240 -0.48 -13.31 26.74
N SER A 241 0.82 -13.46 26.52
CA SER A 241 1.68 -14.25 27.38
C SER A 241 1.77 -13.73 28.80
N ARG A 242 1.90 -12.41 28.99
CA ARG A 242 1.90 -11.80 30.34
C ARG A 242 0.55 -11.95 31.00
N LEU A 243 -0.53 -11.76 30.25
CA LEU A 243 -1.89 -11.91 30.77
C LEU A 243 -2.11 -13.35 31.20
N ALA A 244 -1.71 -14.35 30.42
CA ALA A 244 -1.82 -15.76 30.75
C ALA A 244 -1.09 -16.10 32.06
N VAL A 245 0.12 -15.59 32.29
CA VAL A 245 0.86 -15.79 33.55
C VAL A 245 0.13 -15.16 34.73
N ILE A 246 -0.37 -13.92 34.61
CA ILE A 246 -1.14 -13.26 35.68
C ILE A 246 -2.38 -14.08 36.01
N ILE A 247 -3.06 -14.58 35.02
CA ILE A 247 -4.29 -15.37 35.19
C ILE A 247 -4.00 -16.70 35.86
N LEU A 248 -2.93 -17.41 35.47
CA LEU A 248 -2.53 -18.64 36.13
C LEU A 248 -2.23 -18.41 37.61
N ILE A 249 -1.61 -17.30 37.98
CA ILE A 249 -1.37 -16.91 39.39
C ILE A 249 -2.70 -16.66 40.10
N ILE A 250 -3.61 -15.90 39.47
CA ILE A 250 -4.94 -15.63 40.09
C ILE A 250 -5.74 -16.93 40.21
N SER A 251 -5.72 -17.79 39.18
CA SER A 251 -6.39 -19.10 39.22
C SER A 251 -5.84 -19.99 40.33
N ALA A 252 -4.53 -20.00 40.55
CA ALA A 252 -3.92 -20.74 41.65
C ALA A 252 -4.33 -20.18 43.00
N ILE A 253 -4.41 -18.85 43.14
CA ILE A 253 -4.90 -18.21 44.38
C ILE A 253 -6.38 -18.53 44.63
N VAL A 254 -7.23 -18.44 43.58
CA VAL A 254 -8.66 -18.79 43.68
C VAL A 254 -8.84 -20.24 44.04
N PHE A 255 -8.07 -21.16 43.46
CA PHE A 255 -8.06 -22.57 43.80
C PHE A 255 -7.74 -22.78 45.29
N GLY A 256 -6.66 -22.16 45.76
CA GLY A 256 -6.26 -22.21 47.17
C GLY A 256 -7.33 -21.64 48.12
N LEU A 257 -7.93 -20.50 47.79
CA LEU A 257 -9.03 -19.90 48.58
C LEU A 257 -10.27 -20.79 48.59
N SER A 258 -10.63 -21.42 47.49
CA SER A 258 -11.77 -22.32 47.39
C SER A 258 -11.57 -23.55 48.30
N LEU A 259 -10.34 -24.09 48.35
CA LEU A 259 -10.01 -25.19 49.26
C LEU A 259 -10.07 -24.75 50.73
N LEU A 260 -9.61 -23.55 51.07
CA LEU A 260 -9.71 -23.01 52.42
C LEU A 260 -11.18 -22.79 52.86
N ASN A 261 -12.05 -22.49 51.90
CA ASN A 261 -13.50 -22.37 52.11
C ASN A 261 -14.21 -23.73 52.14
N HIS A 262 -13.47 -24.87 52.34
CA HIS A 262 -13.98 -26.22 52.39
C HIS A 262 -14.75 -26.70 51.13
N MET A 263 -14.48 -26.10 49.97
CA MET A 263 -15.05 -26.57 48.70
C MET A 263 -14.43 -27.92 48.32
N ALA A 264 -15.20 -28.80 47.65
CA ALA A 264 -14.67 -30.05 47.17
C ALA A 264 -13.53 -29.75 46.14
N ILE A 265 -12.50 -30.57 46.14
CA ILE A 265 -11.30 -30.38 45.29
C ILE A 265 -11.68 -30.22 43.79
N LEU A 266 -12.65 -31.00 43.35
CA LEU A 266 -13.12 -30.95 41.95
C LEU A 266 -13.79 -29.63 41.62
N ASP A 267 -14.66 -29.13 42.53
CA ASP A 267 -15.37 -27.84 42.34
C ASP A 267 -14.39 -26.67 42.40
N ALA A 268 -13.41 -26.70 43.30
CA ALA A 268 -12.35 -25.72 43.35
C ALA A 268 -11.49 -25.71 42.09
N LEU A 269 -11.18 -26.87 41.51
CA LEU A 269 -10.46 -27.01 40.24
C LEU A 269 -11.28 -26.47 39.07
N MET A 270 -12.57 -26.80 39.03
CA MET A 270 -13.47 -26.29 37.97
C MET A 270 -13.58 -24.73 38.05
N PHE A 271 -13.58 -24.17 39.24
CA PHE A 271 -13.53 -22.71 39.44
C PHE A 271 -12.26 -22.10 38.85
N ALA A 272 -11.11 -22.67 39.16
CA ALA A 272 -9.81 -22.21 38.63
C ALA A 272 -9.70 -22.37 37.11
N VAL A 273 -10.25 -23.47 36.55
CA VAL A 273 -10.29 -23.71 35.10
C VAL A 273 -11.24 -22.73 34.43
N ALA A 274 -12.43 -22.50 34.98
CA ALA A 274 -13.36 -21.51 34.43
C ALA A 274 -12.72 -20.11 34.37
N LEU A 275 -11.99 -19.73 35.42
CA LEU A 275 -11.27 -18.45 35.43
C LEU A 275 -10.18 -18.39 34.35
N ALA A 276 -9.39 -19.44 34.18
CA ALA A 276 -8.35 -19.52 33.16
C ALA A 276 -8.93 -19.39 31.76
N VAL A 277 -10.04 -20.09 31.47
CA VAL A 277 -10.75 -20.02 30.19
C VAL A 277 -11.37 -18.64 29.95
N ALA A 278 -11.99 -18.04 30.98
CA ALA A 278 -12.61 -16.70 30.85
C ALA A 278 -11.62 -15.63 30.42
N ALA A 279 -10.38 -15.81 30.76
CA ALA A 279 -9.41 -14.72 30.78
C ALA A 279 -8.59 -14.59 29.49
N ILE A 280 -8.47 -15.63 28.70
CA ILE A 280 -7.62 -15.63 27.51
C ILE A 280 -8.48 -15.39 26.26
N PRO A 281 -8.24 -14.26 25.55
CA PRO A 281 -8.94 -13.97 24.30
C PRO A 281 -8.33 -14.79 23.14
N GLU A 282 -8.73 -16.05 22.98
CA GLU A 282 -8.19 -16.98 21.98
C GLU A 282 -8.28 -16.44 20.54
N ALA A 283 -9.38 -15.77 20.21
CA ALA A 283 -9.62 -15.24 18.87
C ALA A 283 -8.84 -13.95 18.54
N LEU A 284 -8.12 -13.33 19.50
CA LEU A 284 -7.55 -11.99 19.34
C LEU A 284 -6.58 -11.90 18.17
N GLY A 285 -5.64 -12.83 18.05
CA GLY A 285 -4.63 -12.82 16.97
C GLY A 285 -5.26 -13.00 15.59
N SER A 286 -6.18 -13.96 15.46
CA SER A 286 -6.88 -14.22 14.21
C SER A 286 -7.77 -13.04 13.79
N ILE A 287 -8.49 -12.44 14.72
CA ILE A 287 -9.35 -11.27 14.43
C ILE A 287 -8.53 -10.07 13.99
N VAL A 288 -7.38 -9.80 14.63
CA VAL A 288 -6.49 -8.70 14.22
C VAL A 288 -6.01 -8.90 12.78
N THR A 289 -5.59 -10.13 12.44
CA THR A 289 -5.17 -10.46 11.08
C THR A 289 -6.31 -10.30 10.06
N ILE A 290 -7.52 -10.74 10.40
CA ILE A 290 -8.71 -10.55 9.54
C ILE A 290 -9.00 -9.05 9.34
N VAL A 291 -8.97 -8.25 10.39
CA VAL A 291 -9.22 -6.79 10.30
C VAL A 291 -8.15 -6.10 9.45
N GLN A 292 -6.88 -6.48 9.58
CA GLN A 292 -5.80 -5.99 8.72
C GLN A 292 -6.04 -6.39 7.26
N ALA A 293 -6.35 -7.66 6.98
CA ALA A 293 -6.61 -8.14 5.63
C ALA A 293 -7.81 -7.44 4.97
N MET A 294 -8.88 -7.20 5.73
CA MET A 294 -10.05 -6.45 5.23
C MET A 294 -9.71 -4.98 4.97
N GLY A 295 -8.86 -4.38 5.80
CA GLY A 295 -8.34 -3.03 5.60
C GLY A 295 -7.53 -2.91 4.31
N THR A 296 -6.66 -3.88 4.03
CA THR A 296 -5.87 -3.90 2.79
C THR A 296 -6.72 -4.12 1.55
N GLN A 297 -7.73 -5.01 1.61
CA GLN A 297 -8.68 -5.18 0.51
C GLN A 297 -9.44 -3.89 0.20
N LYS A 298 -9.80 -3.13 1.23
CA LYS A 298 -10.43 -1.82 1.03
C LYS A 298 -9.48 -0.82 0.38
N MET A 299 -8.21 -0.76 0.82
CA MET A 299 -7.19 0.10 0.23
C MET A 299 -6.95 -0.25 -1.25
N ALA A 300 -6.89 -1.54 -1.59
CA ALA A 300 -6.74 -2.00 -2.97
C ALA A 300 -7.92 -1.55 -3.86
N LYS A 301 -9.17 -1.57 -3.35
CA LYS A 301 -10.34 -1.02 -4.07
C LYS A 301 -10.29 0.50 -4.25
N GLU A 302 -9.47 1.18 -3.47
CA GLU A 302 -9.21 2.62 -3.55
C GLU A 302 -7.85 2.91 -4.22
N ASN A 303 -7.38 2.01 -5.10
CA ASN A 303 -6.16 2.09 -5.91
C ASN A 303 -4.83 2.03 -5.11
N ALA A 304 -4.84 1.63 -3.85
CA ALA A 304 -3.64 1.44 -3.04
C ALA A 304 -3.43 -0.04 -2.71
N VAL A 305 -2.59 -0.72 -3.47
CA VAL A 305 -2.27 -2.14 -3.26
C VAL A 305 -1.14 -2.26 -2.25
N ILE A 306 -1.41 -2.89 -1.11
CA ILE A 306 -0.44 -3.14 -0.05
C ILE A 306 0.23 -4.50 -0.27
N LYS A 307 1.54 -4.54 -0.34
CA LYS A 307 2.34 -5.77 -0.49
C LYS A 307 2.74 -6.37 0.86
N ASP A 308 2.95 -5.55 1.88
CA ASP A 308 3.32 -5.99 3.23
C ASP A 308 2.31 -5.48 4.26
N LEU A 309 1.72 -6.39 5.04
CA LEU A 309 0.77 -6.05 6.10
C LEU A 309 1.34 -5.11 7.17
N LYS A 310 2.67 -5.10 7.36
CA LYS A 310 3.34 -4.15 8.26
C LYS A 310 3.13 -2.71 7.81
N ALA A 311 3.05 -2.47 6.50
CA ALA A 311 2.81 -1.14 5.95
C ALA A 311 1.46 -0.56 6.40
N VAL A 312 0.43 -1.40 6.62
CA VAL A 312 -0.89 -0.94 7.10
C VAL A 312 -0.78 -0.27 8.47
N GLU A 313 0.03 -0.84 9.37
CA GLU A 313 0.27 -0.27 10.69
C GLU A 313 1.08 1.03 10.60
N SER A 314 2.14 1.03 9.81
CA SER A 314 3.02 2.17 9.60
C SER A 314 2.29 3.33 8.91
N LEU A 315 1.36 3.06 7.96
CA LEU A 315 0.53 4.07 7.31
C LEU A 315 -0.23 4.95 8.32
N GLY A 316 -0.74 4.35 9.38
CA GLY A 316 -1.41 5.08 10.46
C GLY A 316 -0.50 6.03 11.25
N CYS A 317 0.81 5.82 11.19
CA CYS A 317 1.84 6.56 11.93
C CYS A 317 2.61 7.55 11.05
N VAL A 318 2.39 7.58 9.72
CA VAL A 318 3.11 8.47 8.79
C VAL A 318 3.04 9.91 9.25
N SER A 319 4.22 10.53 9.39
CA SER A 319 4.40 11.93 9.78
C SER A 319 5.10 12.76 8.71
N VAL A 320 5.81 12.12 7.76
CA VAL A 320 6.45 12.76 6.61
C VAL A 320 6.15 11.97 5.35
N ILE A 321 5.81 12.67 4.28
CA ILE A 321 5.68 12.08 2.94
C ILE A 321 6.68 12.78 2.02
N CYS A 322 7.71 12.06 1.63
CA CYS A 322 8.68 12.45 0.60
C CYS A 322 8.14 12.00 -0.75
N SER A 323 7.65 12.96 -1.54
CA SER A 323 7.01 12.65 -2.82
C SER A 323 7.87 13.07 -3.99
N ASP A 324 8.06 12.17 -4.94
CA ASP A 324 8.56 12.57 -6.26
C ASP A 324 7.55 13.53 -6.90
N LYS A 325 8.05 14.46 -7.71
CA LYS A 325 7.21 15.44 -8.40
C LYS A 325 6.51 14.79 -9.58
N THR A 326 7.33 14.22 -10.50
CA THR A 326 6.87 13.78 -11.82
C THR A 326 5.96 12.56 -11.73
N GLY A 327 4.83 12.60 -12.41
CA GLY A 327 3.87 11.49 -12.43
C GLY A 327 3.06 11.28 -11.14
N THR A 328 3.54 11.75 -9.99
CA THR A 328 2.86 11.61 -8.69
C THR A 328 2.09 12.87 -8.30
N LEU A 329 2.78 14.01 -8.18
CA LEU A 329 2.18 15.31 -7.87
C LEU A 329 1.70 16.03 -9.14
N THR A 330 2.34 15.72 -10.27
CA THR A 330 2.03 16.25 -11.60
C THR A 330 1.47 15.17 -12.51
N GLN A 331 0.96 15.58 -13.68
CA GLN A 331 0.27 14.68 -14.62
C GLN A 331 1.22 13.80 -15.44
N ASN A 332 2.53 14.05 -15.39
CA ASN A 332 3.55 13.49 -16.31
C ASN A 332 3.22 13.76 -17.79
N LYS A 333 2.68 14.93 -18.06
CA LYS A 333 2.27 15.37 -19.38
C LYS A 333 2.67 16.82 -19.59
N MET A 334 3.66 17.05 -20.44
CA MET A 334 4.00 18.43 -20.82
C MET A 334 2.82 19.08 -21.52
N THR A 335 2.53 20.32 -21.18
CA THR A 335 1.41 21.10 -21.72
C THR A 335 1.87 22.54 -22.00
N VAL A 336 1.57 23.05 -23.18
CA VAL A 336 1.82 24.44 -23.54
C VAL A 336 0.97 25.35 -22.66
N GLN A 337 1.58 26.40 -22.10
CA GLN A 337 0.91 27.33 -21.19
C GLN A 337 0.73 28.71 -21.83
N LYS A 338 1.82 29.27 -22.29
CA LYS A 338 1.83 30.59 -22.90
C LYS A 338 2.79 30.63 -24.09
N ILE A 339 2.46 31.45 -25.02
CA ILE A 339 3.23 31.68 -26.23
C ILE A 339 3.56 33.18 -26.31
N TYR A 340 4.84 33.51 -26.42
CA TYR A 340 5.27 34.89 -26.70
C TYR A 340 5.53 35.04 -28.20
N ILE A 341 4.71 35.82 -28.86
CA ILE A 341 4.76 36.04 -30.31
C ILE A 341 4.32 37.47 -30.62
N ASN A 342 4.91 38.10 -31.64
CA ASN A 342 4.60 39.47 -32.05
C ASN A 342 4.75 40.53 -30.92
N GLY A 343 5.61 40.27 -29.93
CA GLY A 343 5.80 41.13 -28.75
C GLY A 343 4.73 41.01 -27.69
N GLU A 344 3.84 40.03 -27.78
CA GLU A 344 2.75 39.80 -26.82
C GLU A 344 2.79 38.36 -26.29
N SER A 345 2.38 38.19 -25.03
CA SER A 345 2.20 36.86 -24.41
C SER A 345 0.74 36.47 -24.53
N ILE A 346 0.46 35.41 -25.27
CA ILE A 346 -0.88 34.89 -25.57
C ILE A 346 -1.05 33.45 -25.02
N PHE A 347 -2.28 33.00 -24.91
CA PHE A 347 -2.60 31.58 -24.67
C PHE A 347 -2.69 30.81 -25.99
N GLU A 348 -2.56 29.48 -25.93
CA GLU A 348 -2.59 28.64 -27.13
C GLU A 348 -3.92 28.72 -27.92
N GLU A 349 -5.03 28.99 -27.24
CA GLU A 349 -6.36 29.18 -27.83
C GLU A 349 -6.47 30.48 -28.67
N GLU A 350 -5.55 31.40 -28.45
CA GLU A 350 -5.51 32.72 -29.19
C GLU A 350 -4.67 32.64 -30.48
N LEU A 351 -4.12 31.44 -30.79
CA LEU A 351 -3.43 31.24 -32.08
C LEU A 351 -4.42 31.31 -33.23
N ASP A 352 -4.09 32.18 -34.23
CA ASP A 352 -4.89 32.38 -35.44
C ASP A 352 -4.12 31.96 -36.69
N LEU A 353 -4.59 30.96 -37.41
CA LEU A 353 -4.01 30.47 -38.65
C LEU A 353 -4.04 31.51 -39.81
N ASN A 354 -4.88 32.55 -39.74
CA ASN A 354 -4.90 33.63 -40.69
C ASN A 354 -3.70 34.60 -40.50
N ASN A 355 -3.16 34.67 -39.28
CA ASN A 355 -1.95 35.42 -38.98
C ASN A 355 -0.72 34.62 -39.46
N GLN A 356 0.12 35.28 -40.26
CA GLN A 356 1.30 34.65 -40.88
C GLN A 356 2.30 34.16 -39.82
N SER A 357 2.63 34.99 -38.81
CA SER A 357 3.58 34.65 -37.75
C SER A 357 3.08 33.44 -36.94
N HIS A 358 1.79 33.42 -36.57
CA HIS A 358 1.18 32.33 -35.84
C HIS A 358 1.20 31.03 -36.66
N ARG A 359 0.93 31.10 -37.97
CA ARG A 359 0.99 29.96 -38.87
C ARG A 359 2.40 29.37 -39.00
N TYR A 360 3.42 30.24 -39.15
CA TYR A 360 4.81 29.77 -39.20
C TYR A 360 5.27 29.15 -37.90
N LEU A 361 4.86 29.71 -36.74
CA LEU A 361 5.14 29.11 -35.43
C LEU A 361 4.51 27.73 -35.33
N LEU A 362 3.24 27.58 -35.73
CA LEU A 362 2.57 26.26 -35.74
C LEU A 362 3.25 25.29 -36.69
N TYR A 363 3.71 25.72 -37.86
CA TYR A 363 4.48 24.88 -38.77
C TYR A 363 5.78 24.40 -38.11
N ASP A 364 6.52 25.28 -37.46
CA ASP A 364 7.73 24.91 -36.76
C ASP A 364 7.45 23.94 -35.60
N MET A 365 6.44 24.19 -34.76
CA MET A 365 6.03 23.30 -33.67
C MET A 365 5.68 21.88 -34.15
N VAL A 366 5.05 21.75 -35.32
CA VAL A 366 4.50 20.47 -35.84
C VAL A 366 5.42 19.75 -36.82
N LEU A 367 6.07 20.48 -37.67
CA LEU A 367 6.91 19.92 -38.75
C LEU A 367 8.33 19.63 -38.26
N ASN A 368 8.88 20.53 -37.43
CA ASN A 368 10.16 20.36 -36.78
C ASN A 368 9.99 19.54 -35.51
N ASN A 369 9.50 18.30 -35.65
CA ASN A 369 9.05 17.46 -34.53
C ASN A 369 9.01 16.02 -34.95
N ASP A 370 9.51 15.10 -34.13
CA ASP A 370 9.57 13.68 -34.38
C ASP A 370 8.51 12.87 -33.63
N SER A 371 7.77 13.53 -32.73
CA SER A 371 6.70 12.89 -31.97
C SER A 371 5.38 12.80 -32.75
N SER A 372 4.49 11.95 -32.30
CA SER A 372 3.13 11.79 -32.85
C SER A 372 2.13 11.52 -31.70
N ILE A 373 0.84 11.68 -32.00
CA ILE A 373 -0.22 11.34 -31.07
C ILE A 373 -1.14 10.29 -31.70
N VAL A 374 -1.10 9.06 -31.20
CA VAL A 374 -1.92 7.93 -31.67
C VAL A 374 -2.92 7.57 -30.57
N ASP A 375 -4.22 7.46 -30.92
CA ASP A 375 -5.31 7.16 -29.99
C ASP A 375 -5.33 8.05 -28.73
N GLY A 376 -4.94 9.34 -28.89
CA GLY A 376 -4.88 10.30 -27.78
C GLY A 376 -3.67 10.15 -26.85
N LYS A 377 -2.73 9.25 -27.19
CA LYS A 377 -1.47 9.08 -26.46
C LYS A 377 -0.31 9.63 -27.25
N GLY A 378 0.53 10.45 -26.61
CA GLY A 378 1.77 10.96 -27.19
C GLY A 378 2.79 9.84 -27.33
N ILE A 379 3.42 9.74 -28.49
CA ILE A 379 4.54 8.86 -28.79
C ILE A 379 5.74 9.72 -29.13
N GLY A 380 6.87 9.53 -28.46
CA GLY A 380 8.08 10.33 -28.61
C GLY A 380 8.40 11.16 -27.35
N ASP A 381 9.21 12.20 -27.51
CA ASP A 381 9.59 13.07 -26.38
C ASP A 381 8.39 13.88 -25.87
N PRO A 382 8.17 13.92 -24.53
CA PRO A 382 7.06 14.67 -23.92
C PRO A 382 7.03 16.14 -24.28
N THR A 383 8.17 16.78 -24.45
CA THR A 383 8.28 18.18 -24.87
C THR A 383 7.80 18.36 -26.30
N GLU A 384 8.11 17.42 -27.18
CA GLU A 384 7.73 17.46 -28.58
C GLU A 384 6.25 17.18 -28.80
N TYR A 385 5.68 16.12 -28.20
CA TYR A 385 4.24 15.88 -28.41
C TYR A 385 3.35 16.97 -27.78
N ALA A 386 3.84 17.67 -26.75
CA ALA A 386 3.13 18.83 -26.20
C ALA A 386 2.95 19.95 -27.26
N LEU A 387 3.91 20.08 -28.18
CA LEU A 387 3.84 21.07 -29.26
C LEU A 387 2.82 20.72 -30.34
N LEU A 388 2.34 19.47 -30.41
CA LEU A 388 1.32 19.03 -31.36
C LEU A 388 -0.10 19.36 -30.89
N GLU A 389 -0.30 19.48 -29.58
CA GLU A 389 -1.64 19.70 -29.02
C GLU A 389 -2.31 21.01 -29.45
N PRO A 390 -1.62 22.18 -29.55
CA PRO A 390 -2.22 23.41 -30.04
C PRO A 390 -2.83 23.27 -31.42
N LEU A 391 -2.17 22.53 -32.36
CA LEU A 391 -2.72 22.27 -33.69
C LEU A 391 -4.02 21.44 -33.61
N ARG A 392 -4.03 20.40 -32.77
CA ARG A 392 -5.20 19.52 -32.56
C ARG A 392 -6.39 20.25 -31.92
N LYS A 393 -6.12 21.16 -30.98
CA LYS A 393 -7.15 22.02 -30.40
C LYS A 393 -7.81 22.93 -31.44
N LEU A 394 -7.06 23.33 -32.46
CA LEU A 394 -7.60 24.07 -33.60
C LEU A 394 -8.37 23.19 -34.60
N GLY A 395 -8.49 21.87 -34.34
CA GLY A 395 -9.23 20.93 -35.16
C GLY A 395 -8.46 20.32 -36.34
N TYR A 396 -7.13 20.43 -36.36
CA TYR A 396 -6.28 19.86 -37.38
C TYR A 396 -5.44 18.70 -36.85
N ASN A 397 -4.95 17.83 -37.76
CA ASN A 397 -4.11 16.69 -37.39
C ASN A 397 -2.69 16.89 -37.96
N GLU A 398 -1.68 16.58 -37.16
CA GLU A 398 -0.27 16.63 -37.58
C GLU A 398 0.05 15.69 -38.73
N GLU A 399 -0.60 14.52 -38.79
CA GLU A 399 -0.40 13.53 -39.87
C GLU A 399 -0.83 14.09 -41.24
N ASP A 400 -1.97 14.78 -41.28
CA ASP A 400 -2.49 15.42 -42.50
C ASP A 400 -1.51 16.48 -42.98
N LEU A 401 -0.99 17.33 -42.08
CA LEU A 401 -0.04 18.37 -42.40
C LEU A 401 1.27 17.78 -42.90
N ARG A 402 1.81 16.74 -42.26
CA ARG A 402 3.04 16.04 -42.62
C ARG A 402 2.87 15.21 -43.90
N SER A 403 1.68 14.77 -44.25
CA SER A 403 1.39 14.09 -45.49
C SER A 403 1.53 15.00 -46.70
N VAL A 404 1.15 16.27 -46.57
CA VAL A 404 1.20 17.30 -47.58
C VAL A 404 2.59 17.96 -47.67
N LEU A 405 3.18 18.27 -46.53
CA LEU A 405 4.47 18.94 -46.44
C LEU A 405 5.54 17.90 -46.07
N LYS A 406 6.33 17.49 -47.06
CA LYS A 406 7.37 16.49 -46.84
C LYS A 406 8.65 17.13 -46.35
N ARG A 407 9.27 16.54 -45.32
CA ARG A 407 10.60 16.89 -44.81
C ARG A 407 11.63 16.65 -45.93
N LEU A 408 12.44 17.65 -46.25
CA LEU A 408 13.48 17.59 -47.29
C LEU A 408 14.82 17.22 -46.68
N GLU A 409 15.23 17.92 -45.64
CA GLU A 409 16.50 17.77 -44.93
C GLU A 409 16.27 17.96 -43.45
N GLU A 410 17.18 17.43 -42.61
CA GLU A 410 17.15 17.62 -41.17
C GLU A 410 18.55 17.66 -40.57
N VAL A 411 18.70 18.44 -39.49
CA VAL A 411 19.74 18.35 -38.49
C VAL A 411 19.01 17.98 -37.18
N PRO A 412 19.17 16.73 -36.70
CA PRO A 412 18.46 16.24 -35.52
C PRO A 412 18.90 17.02 -34.25
N PHE A 413 18.13 16.91 -33.18
CA PHE A 413 18.47 17.54 -31.92
C PHE A 413 19.83 17.08 -31.39
N ASP A 414 20.68 18.05 -31.12
CA ASP A 414 21.97 17.81 -30.48
C ASP A 414 22.03 18.54 -29.13
N SER A 415 22.50 17.83 -28.10
CA SER A 415 22.54 18.35 -26.72
C SER A 415 23.62 19.43 -26.49
N ASP A 416 24.66 19.44 -27.32
CA ASP A 416 25.74 20.43 -27.23
C ASP A 416 25.32 21.74 -27.92
N CYS A 417 24.69 21.64 -29.09
CA CYS A 417 24.11 22.75 -29.83
C CYS A 417 22.77 23.22 -29.27
N LYS A 418 22.03 22.35 -28.55
CA LYS A 418 20.71 22.60 -27.95
C LYS A 418 19.65 23.07 -28.94
N MET A 419 19.69 22.61 -30.15
CA MET A 419 18.76 22.98 -31.22
C MET A 419 18.51 21.85 -32.19
N MET A 420 17.41 21.93 -32.94
CA MET A 420 17.01 21.02 -34.01
C MET A 420 16.50 21.86 -35.17
N SER A 421 16.86 21.47 -36.37
CA SER A 421 16.45 22.18 -37.61
C SER A 421 15.94 21.20 -38.65
N THR A 422 14.90 21.59 -39.39
CA THR A 422 14.30 20.80 -40.46
C THR A 422 13.96 21.68 -41.65
N LYS A 423 14.10 21.16 -42.88
CA LYS A 423 13.86 21.91 -44.12
C LYS A 423 12.60 21.40 -44.80
N TYR A 424 11.77 22.35 -45.22
CA TYR A 424 10.48 22.13 -45.87
C TYR A 424 10.27 23.06 -47.04
N LYS A 425 9.45 22.66 -48.00
CA LYS A 425 8.97 23.55 -49.06
C LYS A 425 7.60 24.10 -48.66
N LEU A 426 7.59 25.38 -48.20
CA LEU A 426 6.38 26.09 -47.77
C LEU A 426 6.01 27.15 -48.81
N HIS A 427 4.77 27.13 -49.30
CA HIS A 427 4.25 28.07 -50.29
C HIS A 427 5.11 28.19 -51.58
N GLY A 428 5.81 27.10 -51.94
CA GLY A 428 6.65 27.04 -53.15
C GLY A 428 8.11 27.37 -52.91
N GLU A 429 8.51 27.85 -51.75
CA GLU A 429 9.86 28.28 -51.36
C GLU A 429 10.43 27.40 -50.27
N ASN A 430 11.74 27.23 -50.21
CA ASN A 430 12.42 26.40 -49.21
C ASN A 430 12.61 27.21 -47.91
N HIS A 431 12.19 26.58 -46.78
CA HIS A 431 12.31 27.16 -45.46
C HIS A 431 12.99 26.16 -44.52
N ILE A 432 13.90 26.64 -43.72
CA ILE A 432 14.45 25.95 -42.55
C ILE A 432 13.65 26.40 -41.35
N LEU A 433 13.08 25.43 -40.61
CA LEU A 433 12.38 25.64 -39.31
C LEU A 433 13.31 25.19 -38.20
N THR A 434 13.46 25.97 -37.15
CA THR A 434 14.43 25.69 -36.09
C THR A 434 13.82 25.92 -34.71
N LYS A 435 13.98 24.96 -33.80
CA LYS A 435 13.60 25.10 -32.40
C LYS A 435 14.77 24.75 -31.47
N GLY A 436 14.82 25.38 -30.31
CA GLY A 436 15.87 25.09 -29.34
C GLY A 436 15.89 26.04 -28.12
N ALA A 437 17.02 26.02 -27.42
CA ALA A 437 17.24 26.90 -26.28
C ALA A 437 17.45 28.37 -26.74
N ILE A 438 17.02 29.31 -25.92
CA ILE A 438 17.10 30.75 -26.27
C ILE A 438 18.54 31.19 -26.49
N ASP A 439 19.47 30.71 -25.71
CA ASP A 439 20.92 31.01 -25.80
C ASP A 439 21.52 30.46 -27.11
N ALA A 440 20.96 29.42 -27.67
CA ALA A 440 21.41 28.86 -28.95
C ALA A 440 20.82 29.56 -30.16
N ILE A 441 19.58 30.02 -30.10
CA ILE A 441 18.85 30.54 -31.29
C ILE A 441 18.91 32.05 -31.40
N LEU A 442 18.76 32.79 -30.29
CA LEU A 442 18.61 34.24 -30.34
C LEU A 442 19.84 34.95 -30.94
N ASP A 443 21.05 34.45 -30.67
CA ASP A 443 22.28 34.99 -31.22
C ASP A 443 22.48 34.70 -32.71
N ARG A 444 21.70 33.76 -33.27
CA ARG A 444 21.68 33.37 -34.68
C ARG A 444 20.57 34.09 -35.47
N CYS A 445 19.77 34.92 -34.79
CA CYS A 445 18.69 35.68 -35.44
C CYS A 445 19.14 37.07 -35.84
N ASP A 446 18.95 37.42 -37.13
CA ASP A 446 19.17 38.75 -37.68
C ASP A 446 17.88 39.52 -37.85
N SER A 447 16.74 38.85 -37.83
CA SER A 447 15.42 39.43 -38.05
C SER A 447 14.41 38.93 -37.01
N ILE A 448 13.30 39.63 -36.89
CA ILE A 448 12.16 39.30 -36.06
C ILE A 448 10.85 39.39 -36.83
N ALA A 449 10.00 38.41 -36.66
CA ALA A 449 8.62 38.47 -37.16
C ALA A 449 7.77 39.32 -36.23
N THR A 450 7.00 40.23 -36.82
CA THR A 450 6.06 41.10 -36.10
C THR A 450 4.70 41.09 -36.76
N LYS A 451 3.72 41.76 -36.16
CA LYS A 451 2.37 41.93 -36.76
C LYS A 451 2.40 42.59 -38.14
N ASP A 452 3.37 43.49 -38.37
CA ASP A 452 3.51 44.28 -39.58
C ASP A 452 4.45 43.65 -40.64
N GLY A 453 4.99 42.43 -40.33
CA GLY A 453 5.91 41.73 -41.19
C GLY A 453 7.29 41.50 -40.56
N VAL A 454 8.25 41.07 -41.35
CA VAL A 454 9.61 40.78 -40.92
C VAL A 454 10.47 42.07 -40.99
N ARG A 455 11.22 42.35 -39.93
CA ARG A 455 12.18 43.43 -39.86
C ARG A 455 13.47 43.01 -39.18
N PRO A 456 14.57 43.73 -39.31
CA PRO A 456 15.78 43.46 -38.54
C PRO A 456 15.50 43.48 -37.04
N ILE A 457 16.10 42.54 -36.29
CA ILE A 457 15.98 42.48 -34.83
C ILE A 457 16.88 43.56 -34.20
N THR A 458 16.37 44.24 -33.19
CA THR A 458 17.11 45.26 -32.43
C THR A 458 17.55 44.73 -31.06
N GLU A 459 18.51 45.41 -30.43
CA GLU A 459 18.92 45.08 -29.05
C GLU A 459 17.78 45.26 -28.04
N ALA A 460 16.84 46.18 -28.33
CA ALA A 460 15.65 46.33 -27.50
C ALA A 460 14.72 45.10 -27.59
N ASP A 461 14.56 44.55 -28.80
CA ASP A 461 13.78 43.30 -29.01
C ASP A 461 14.43 42.15 -28.29
N LYS A 462 15.75 41.98 -28.40
CA LYS A 462 16.47 40.90 -27.70
C LYS A 462 16.31 41.01 -26.18
N ALA A 463 16.43 42.25 -25.64
CA ALA A 463 16.23 42.50 -24.22
C ALA A 463 14.81 42.15 -23.76
N ASP A 464 13.79 42.45 -24.57
CA ASP A 464 12.39 42.12 -24.25
C ASP A 464 12.13 40.63 -24.32
N ILE A 465 12.66 39.93 -25.33
CA ILE A 465 12.59 38.48 -25.47
C ILE A 465 13.25 37.78 -24.27
N LEU A 466 14.46 38.23 -23.87
CA LEU A 466 15.18 37.68 -22.71
C LEU A 466 14.43 37.90 -21.39
N ARG A 467 13.83 39.12 -21.24
CA ARG A 467 12.98 39.42 -20.08
C ARG A 467 11.78 38.46 -20.00
N GLN A 468 11.11 38.24 -21.13
CA GLN A 468 9.95 37.34 -21.18
C GLN A 468 10.34 35.90 -20.92
N ASN A 469 11.47 35.42 -21.45
CA ASN A 469 12.02 34.10 -21.13
C ASN A 469 12.32 33.98 -19.63
N THR A 470 12.90 35.00 -19.01
CA THR A 470 13.19 35.02 -17.58
C THR A 470 11.91 34.95 -16.77
N GLU A 471 10.89 35.72 -17.09
CA GLU A 471 9.58 35.70 -16.46
C GLU A 471 8.95 34.30 -16.51
N TYR A 472 8.96 33.65 -17.68
CA TYR A 472 8.45 32.28 -17.83
C TYR A 472 9.26 31.30 -17.01
N SER A 473 10.57 31.38 -17.04
CA SER A 473 11.46 30.48 -16.31
C SER A 473 11.34 30.63 -14.79
N GLU A 474 11.18 31.87 -14.27
CA GLU A 474 10.95 32.16 -12.85
C GLU A 474 9.59 31.58 -12.37
N ASN A 475 8.62 31.48 -13.26
CA ASN A 475 7.35 30.77 -13.00
C ASN A 475 7.43 29.26 -13.16
N GLY A 476 8.63 28.71 -13.39
CA GLY A 476 8.85 27.27 -13.49
C GLY A 476 8.50 26.66 -14.84
N LEU A 477 8.28 27.50 -15.86
CA LEU A 477 7.95 27.02 -17.21
C LEU A 477 9.24 26.67 -17.96
N ARG A 478 9.21 25.57 -18.71
CA ARG A 478 10.23 25.25 -19.71
C ARG A 478 9.94 26.04 -20.96
N VAL A 479 10.95 26.74 -21.50
CA VAL A 479 10.78 27.60 -22.68
C VAL A 479 11.57 27.04 -23.84
N LEU A 480 10.92 26.95 -25.00
CA LEU A 480 11.55 26.70 -26.28
C LEU A 480 11.42 27.93 -27.17
N THR A 481 12.50 28.23 -27.89
CA THR A 481 12.58 29.30 -28.88
C THR A 481 12.38 28.75 -30.26
N PHE A 482 11.65 29.47 -31.11
CA PHE A 482 11.32 29.12 -32.47
C PHE A 482 11.77 30.20 -33.41
N ALA A 483 12.37 29.78 -34.56
CA ALA A 483 12.85 30.69 -35.60
C ALA A 483 12.81 29.99 -36.97
N TYR A 484 12.77 30.76 -38.05
CA TYR A 484 12.82 30.23 -39.41
C TYR A 484 13.74 31.05 -40.29
N LYS A 485 14.19 30.41 -41.41
CA LYS A 485 14.99 31.04 -42.44
C LYS A 485 14.47 30.58 -43.80
N GLN A 486 14.27 31.51 -44.73
CA GLN A 486 13.96 31.21 -46.11
C GLN A 486 15.28 31.14 -46.90
N THR A 487 15.61 29.94 -47.42
CA THR A 487 16.89 29.73 -48.12
C THR A 487 16.88 28.48 -48.97
N ASP A 488 17.57 28.53 -50.12
CA ASP A 488 17.85 27.36 -50.99
C ASP A 488 19.15 26.62 -50.58
N GLU A 489 19.94 27.17 -49.66
CA GLU A 489 21.16 26.53 -49.15
C GLU A 489 20.87 25.17 -48.54
N GLU A 490 21.81 24.23 -48.66
CA GLU A 490 21.73 22.90 -48.01
C GLU A 490 21.78 23.07 -46.48
N LEU A 491 20.92 22.37 -45.78
CA LEU A 491 20.86 22.42 -44.32
C LEU A 491 22.06 21.64 -43.71
N SER A 492 22.91 22.40 -43.01
CA SER A 492 24.04 21.84 -42.23
C SER A 492 24.27 22.66 -40.97
N VAL A 493 25.02 22.16 -40.06
CA VAL A 493 25.37 22.89 -38.81
C VAL A 493 26.04 24.23 -39.07
N ASP A 494 26.79 24.34 -40.16
CA ASP A 494 27.48 25.55 -40.56
C ASP A 494 26.55 26.61 -41.19
N THR A 495 25.36 26.22 -41.65
CA THR A 495 24.37 27.13 -42.29
C THR A 495 23.30 27.65 -41.34
N GLU A 496 23.38 27.30 -40.05
CA GLU A 496 22.39 27.65 -39.03
C GLU A 496 22.57 29.10 -38.49
N TYR A 497 22.54 30.11 -39.37
CA TYR A 497 22.57 31.54 -39.03
C TYR A 497 21.61 32.33 -39.91
N GLY A 498 21.33 33.56 -39.54
CA GLY A 498 20.46 34.44 -40.31
C GLY A 498 18.97 34.10 -40.20
N TYR A 499 18.57 33.68 -39.01
CA TYR A 499 17.18 33.30 -38.70
C TYR A 499 16.31 34.51 -38.45
N THR A 500 15.02 34.34 -38.73
CA THR A 500 13.95 35.25 -38.29
C THR A 500 13.34 34.67 -37.01
N PHE A 501 13.46 35.37 -35.88
CA PHE A 501 12.84 34.99 -34.63
C PHE A 501 11.32 34.98 -34.76
N LEU A 502 10.65 33.88 -34.36
CA LEU A 502 9.20 33.71 -34.39
C LEU A 502 8.56 33.94 -33.03
N GLY A 503 9.07 33.26 -32.01
CA GLY A 503 8.48 33.34 -30.69
C GLY A 503 9.08 32.38 -29.66
N LEU A 504 8.53 32.47 -28.45
CA LEU A 504 8.82 31.54 -27.35
C LEU A 504 7.56 30.73 -27.05
N VAL A 505 7.70 29.44 -26.83
CA VAL A 505 6.63 28.58 -26.35
C VAL A 505 7.01 28.06 -24.95
N SER A 506 6.19 28.39 -23.99
CA SER A 506 6.40 27.98 -22.63
C SER A 506 5.50 26.80 -22.26
N MET A 507 6.03 25.82 -21.56
CA MET A 507 5.32 24.58 -21.19
C MET A 507 5.69 24.11 -19.78
N ILE A 508 4.81 23.34 -19.19
CA ILE A 508 5.00 22.73 -17.87
C ILE A 508 4.32 21.37 -17.83
N ASP A 509 4.81 20.50 -16.98
CA ASP A 509 4.05 19.34 -16.49
C ASP A 509 3.15 19.81 -15.34
N PRO A 510 1.84 20.03 -15.56
CA PRO A 510 0.98 20.69 -14.59
C PRO A 510 0.70 19.79 -13.38
N PRO A 511 0.53 20.39 -12.20
CA PRO A 511 0.04 19.62 -11.04
C PRO A 511 -1.30 18.96 -11.33
N ARG A 512 -1.54 17.79 -10.74
CA ARG A 512 -2.87 17.17 -10.74
C ARG A 512 -3.83 18.05 -9.93
N GLU A 513 -5.07 18.15 -10.35
CA GLU A 513 -6.08 18.97 -9.64
C GLU A 513 -6.25 18.54 -8.17
N GLU A 514 -6.19 17.23 -7.91
CA GLU A 514 -6.34 16.65 -6.58
C GLU A 514 -5.13 16.90 -5.68
N SER A 515 -3.94 17.17 -6.24
CA SER A 515 -2.71 17.29 -5.46
C SER A 515 -2.77 18.43 -4.44
N LYS A 516 -3.35 19.58 -4.82
CA LYS A 516 -3.50 20.73 -3.91
C LYS A 516 -4.37 20.39 -2.70
N THR A 517 -5.51 19.74 -2.94
CA THR A 517 -6.42 19.32 -1.88
C THR A 517 -5.77 18.24 -1.00
N ALA A 518 -5.11 17.27 -1.61
CA ALA A 518 -4.45 16.18 -0.90
C ALA A 518 -3.27 16.69 -0.02
N VAL A 519 -2.49 17.66 -0.51
CA VAL A 519 -1.44 18.32 0.29
C VAL A 519 -2.03 19.07 1.48
N ALA A 520 -3.13 19.78 1.29
CA ALA A 520 -3.83 20.47 2.38
C ALA A 520 -4.36 19.47 3.43
N ASP A 521 -4.89 18.34 2.99
CA ASP A 521 -5.35 17.26 3.85
C ASP A 521 -4.20 16.61 4.62
N ALA A 522 -3.04 16.38 3.96
CA ALA A 522 -1.83 15.89 4.62
C ALA A 522 -1.38 16.83 5.75
N ILE A 523 -1.30 18.13 5.48
CA ILE A 523 -0.89 19.14 6.46
C ILE A 523 -1.88 19.17 7.63
N ARG A 524 -3.18 19.14 7.34
CA ARG A 524 -4.24 19.08 8.37
C ARG A 524 -4.15 17.81 9.20
N ALA A 525 -3.73 16.70 8.59
CA ALA A 525 -3.48 15.44 9.26
C ALA A 525 -2.18 15.41 10.10
N GLY A 526 -1.45 16.54 10.18
CA GLY A 526 -0.18 16.65 10.88
C GLY A 526 0.97 15.97 10.17
N ILE A 527 0.88 15.79 8.85
CA ILE A 527 1.92 15.19 8.00
C ILE A 527 2.65 16.30 7.28
N LYS A 528 3.98 16.25 7.27
CA LYS A 528 4.84 17.15 6.49
C LYS A 528 5.03 16.57 5.08
N PRO A 529 4.42 17.15 4.03
CA PRO A 529 4.76 16.80 2.66
C PRO A 529 6.09 17.48 2.28
N VAL A 530 6.93 16.74 1.58
CA VAL A 530 8.24 17.16 1.07
C VAL A 530 8.32 16.74 -0.38
N MET A 531 8.69 17.69 -1.28
CA MET A 531 8.90 17.38 -2.69
C MET A 531 10.36 17.03 -2.94
N ILE A 532 10.57 15.93 -3.66
CA ILE A 532 11.88 15.46 -4.09
C ILE A 532 11.83 15.29 -5.61
N THR A 533 12.79 15.86 -6.36
CA THR A 533 12.74 15.80 -7.83
C THR A 533 14.12 15.93 -8.48
N GLY A 534 14.25 15.38 -9.69
CA GLY A 534 15.37 15.62 -10.60
C GLY A 534 15.33 16.99 -11.29
N ASP A 535 14.20 17.71 -11.22
CA ASP A 535 14.01 19.00 -11.88
C ASP A 535 14.84 20.14 -11.29
N HIS A 536 14.90 21.25 -12.05
CA HIS A 536 15.55 22.46 -11.60
C HIS A 536 14.86 23.06 -10.36
N LYS A 537 15.66 23.64 -9.45
CA LYS A 537 15.21 24.21 -8.17
C LYS A 537 14.08 25.24 -8.32
N ILE A 538 14.14 26.10 -9.34
CA ILE A 538 13.13 27.14 -9.61
C ILE A 538 11.79 26.49 -9.96
N THR A 539 11.78 25.57 -10.94
CA THR A 539 10.57 24.85 -11.37
C THR A 539 9.94 24.05 -10.22
N ALA A 540 10.76 23.31 -9.47
CA ALA A 540 10.29 22.52 -8.34
C ALA A 540 9.66 23.42 -7.25
N THR A 541 10.31 24.57 -6.95
CA THR A 541 9.80 25.51 -5.95
C THR A 541 8.49 26.17 -6.40
N ALA A 542 8.37 26.53 -7.68
CA ALA A 542 7.16 27.14 -8.24
C ALA A 542 5.96 26.16 -8.13
N ILE A 543 6.13 24.91 -8.55
CA ILE A 543 5.11 23.88 -8.43
C ILE A 543 4.77 23.60 -6.95
N ALA A 544 5.76 23.49 -6.08
CA ALA A 544 5.56 23.26 -4.65
C ALA A 544 4.77 24.40 -3.97
N LYS A 545 4.99 25.67 -4.39
CA LYS A 545 4.19 26.82 -3.96
C LYS A 545 2.74 26.70 -4.44
N GLN A 546 2.54 26.38 -5.70
CA GLN A 546 1.21 26.25 -6.32
C GLN A 546 0.33 25.21 -5.62
N ILE A 547 0.89 24.06 -5.23
CA ILE A 547 0.17 23.00 -4.54
C ILE A 547 0.17 23.12 -3.01
N GLY A 548 0.91 24.09 -2.44
CA GLY A 548 0.92 24.39 -1.01
C GLY A 548 1.91 23.58 -0.17
N ILE A 549 2.86 22.89 -0.78
CA ILE A 549 3.97 22.22 -0.08
C ILE A 549 4.95 23.24 0.46
N PHE A 550 5.33 24.23 -0.36
CA PHE A 550 6.28 25.28 -0.01
C PHE A 550 5.56 26.51 0.53
N LYS A 551 5.92 26.96 1.73
CA LYS A 551 5.35 28.11 2.43
C LYS A 551 6.40 29.17 2.69
N ASP A 552 5.98 30.37 3.07
CA ASP A 552 6.88 31.44 3.46
C ASP A 552 7.75 31.00 4.65
N GLY A 553 9.05 31.13 4.50
CA GLY A 553 10.05 30.69 5.47
C GLY A 553 10.58 29.27 5.24
N ASP A 554 10.00 28.49 4.31
CA ASP A 554 10.54 27.22 3.88
C ASP A 554 11.79 27.38 3.00
N ILE A 555 12.60 26.33 2.91
CA ILE A 555 13.86 26.30 2.18
C ILE A 555 13.73 25.29 1.04
N SER A 556 14.27 25.62 -0.14
CA SER A 556 14.54 24.68 -1.22
C SER A 556 16.04 24.46 -1.35
N VAL A 557 16.46 23.20 -1.56
CA VAL A 557 17.87 22.78 -1.58
C VAL A 557 18.11 21.94 -2.83
N THR A 558 19.27 22.14 -3.49
CA THR A 558 19.74 21.25 -4.57
C THR A 558 20.53 20.07 -4.03
N GLY A 559 20.69 19.01 -4.85
CA GLY A 559 21.55 17.86 -4.49
C GLY A 559 22.97 18.29 -4.11
N MET A 560 23.59 19.22 -4.87
CA MET A 560 24.93 19.74 -4.56
C MET A 560 24.98 20.52 -3.22
N GLU A 561 23.96 21.33 -2.94
CA GLU A 561 23.85 22.03 -1.65
C GLU A 561 23.65 21.04 -0.51
N LEU A 562 22.89 19.96 -0.75
CA LEU A 562 22.68 18.88 0.23
C LEU A 562 23.99 18.10 0.50
N ASP A 563 24.77 17.78 -0.55
CA ASP A 563 26.04 17.07 -0.43
C ASP A 563 27.08 17.88 0.34
N ALA A 564 27.05 19.22 0.20
CA ALA A 564 27.92 20.13 0.95
C ALA A 564 27.53 20.29 2.43
N MET A 565 26.28 19.91 2.82
CA MET A 565 25.82 20.01 4.20
C MET A 565 26.38 18.85 5.05
N SER A 566 26.84 19.15 6.26
CA SER A 566 27.11 18.12 7.27
C SER A 566 25.80 17.52 7.79
N ASP A 567 25.85 16.31 8.37
CA ASP A 567 24.65 15.68 8.96
C ASP A 567 24.05 16.52 10.09
N SER A 568 24.87 17.19 10.90
CA SER A 568 24.38 18.07 11.96
C SER A 568 23.69 19.32 11.41
N GLU A 569 24.15 19.83 10.28
CA GLU A 569 23.53 20.97 9.61
C GLU A 569 22.19 20.55 8.98
N LEU A 570 22.15 19.40 8.31
CA LEU A 570 20.92 18.85 7.77
C LEU A 570 19.90 18.60 8.89
N ASP A 571 20.30 17.98 9.99
CA ASP A 571 19.42 17.74 11.14
C ASP A 571 18.82 19.03 11.70
N SER A 572 19.56 20.15 11.67
CA SER A 572 19.05 21.43 12.16
C SER A 572 18.06 22.12 11.20
N LYS A 573 18.19 21.87 9.89
CA LYS A 573 17.43 22.56 8.84
C LYS A 573 16.30 21.72 8.24
N ILE A 574 16.32 20.41 8.39
CA ILE A 574 15.44 19.47 7.67
C ILE A 574 13.95 19.78 7.81
N GLU A 575 13.52 20.27 8.98
CA GLU A 575 12.11 20.62 9.20
C GLU A 575 11.65 21.84 8.38
N LYS A 576 12.60 22.70 7.97
CA LYS A 576 12.34 23.87 7.12
C LYS A 576 12.50 23.57 5.64
N ILE A 577 13.18 22.47 5.29
CA ILE A 577 13.35 22.11 3.88
C ILE A 577 12.07 21.40 3.41
N SER A 578 11.43 21.96 2.40
CA SER A 578 10.21 21.43 1.80
C SER A 578 10.41 20.96 0.36
N VAL A 579 11.52 21.35 -0.29
CA VAL A 579 11.84 20.99 -1.69
C VAL A 579 13.31 20.60 -1.81
N TYR A 580 13.56 19.43 -2.38
CA TYR A 580 14.87 18.95 -2.79
C TYR A 580 14.87 18.77 -4.31
N ALA A 581 15.75 19.49 -5.01
CA ALA A 581 15.83 19.57 -6.46
C ALA A 581 17.16 18.99 -6.98
N ARG A 582 17.19 18.38 -8.15
CA ARG A 582 18.36 17.74 -8.77
C ARG A 582 19.09 16.80 -7.84
N VAL A 583 18.35 15.92 -7.18
CA VAL A 583 18.89 14.99 -6.19
C VAL A 583 19.29 13.67 -6.84
N SER A 584 20.39 13.09 -6.34
CA SER A 584 20.83 11.75 -6.70
C SER A 584 20.06 10.67 -5.89
N PRO A 585 20.15 9.38 -6.26
CA PRO A 585 19.59 8.29 -5.46
C PRO A 585 20.12 8.26 -4.02
N GLU A 586 21.41 8.54 -3.82
CA GLU A 586 22.04 8.61 -2.49
C GLU A 586 21.46 9.74 -1.65
N ASN A 587 21.19 10.90 -2.28
CA ASN A 587 20.53 12.00 -1.61
C ASN A 587 19.13 11.62 -1.12
N LYS A 588 18.37 10.84 -1.93
CA LYS A 588 17.03 10.38 -1.54
C LYS A 588 17.08 9.49 -0.28
N ILE A 589 18.06 8.59 -0.20
CA ILE A 589 18.30 7.75 0.98
C ILE A 589 18.64 8.63 2.20
N ARG A 590 19.57 9.58 2.03
CA ARG A 590 20.04 10.47 3.09
C ARG A 590 18.90 11.31 3.67
N ILE A 591 17.99 11.81 2.81
CA ILE A 591 16.80 12.56 3.24
C ILE A 591 15.88 11.69 4.10
N VAL A 592 15.59 10.47 3.65
CA VAL A 592 14.75 9.51 4.40
C VAL A 592 15.38 9.20 5.76
N GLU A 593 16.68 8.89 5.80
CA GLU A 593 17.39 8.59 7.05
C GLU A 593 17.38 9.76 8.03
N ALA A 594 17.57 10.98 7.54
CA ALA A 594 17.58 12.16 8.37
C ALA A 594 16.20 12.40 9.04
N TRP A 595 15.10 12.19 8.32
CA TRP A 595 13.77 12.25 8.91
C TRP A 595 13.52 11.11 9.91
N GLN A 596 13.96 9.87 9.61
CA GLN A 596 13.84 8.72 10.50
C GLN A 596 14.63 8.90 11.81
N LYS A 597 15.85 9.49 11.74
CA LYS A 597 16.67 9.84 12.93
C LYS A 597 15.92 10.76 13.91
N LYS A 598 15.06 11.64 13.41
CA LYS A 598 14.19 12.49 14.23
C LYS A 598 12.96 11.77 14.79
N GLY A 599 12.81 10.48 14.55
CA GLY A 599 11.69 9.68 15.03
C GLY A 599 10.44 9.76 14.18
N ASN A 600 10.54 10.30 12.97
CA ASN A 600 9.43 10.33 12.02
C ASN A 600 9.24 9.00 11.31
N ILE A 601 8.01 8.69 10.97
CA ILE A 601 7.65 7.60 10.06
C ILE A 601 7.54 8.19 8.65
N VAL A 602 8.41 7.75 7.77
CA VAL A 602 8.60 8.32 6.45
C VAL A 602 7.96 7.45 5.37
N SER A 603 7.07 8.05 4.58
CA SER A 603 6.63 7.49 3.31
C SER A 603 7.45 8.12 2.18
N MET A 604 7.98 7.31 1.26
CA MET A 604 8.74 7.76 0.10
C MET A 604 8.08 7.25 -1.17
N THR A 605 7.84 8.14 -2.15
CA THR A 605 7.33 7.74 -3.47
C THR A 605 8.43 7.73 -4.52
N GLY A 606 8.28 6.89 -5.53
CA GLY A 606 9.17 6.83 -6.67
C GLY A 606 8.64 5.91 -7.78
N ASP A 607 9.12 6.10 -9.00
CA ASP A 607 8.71 5.33 -10.17
C ASP A 607 9.89 4.64 -10.88
N GLY A 608 11.11 5.12 -10.65
CA GLY A 608 12.31 4.66 -11.35
C GLY A 608 13.17 3.66 -10.56
N VAL A 609 14.12 3.08 -11.27
CA VAL A 609 15.19 2.25 -10.70
C VAL A 609 15.99 3.02 -9.65
N ASN A 610 16.20 4.32 -9.90
CA ASN A 610 16.94 5.22 -9.02
C ASN A 610 16.26 5.46 -7.67
N ASP A 611 14.96 5.17 -7.59
CA ASP A 611 14.17 5.34 -6.36
C ASP A 611 14.15 4.10 -5.48
N ALA A 612 14.37 2.93 -6.06
CA ALA A 612 14.23 1.65 -5.37
C ALA A 612 15.00 1.56 -4.04
N PRO A 613 16.24 2.02 -3.92
CA PRO A 613 16.95 1.99 -2.65
C PRO A 613 16.30 2.88 -1.57
N ALA A 614 15.78 4.05 -1.95
CA ALA A 614 15.09 4.96 -1.04
C ALA A 614 13.70 4.43 -0.66
N LEU A 615 12.97 3.79 -1.61
CA LEU A 615 11.70 3.10 -1.35
C LEU A 615 11.86 1.98 -0.33
N LYS A 616 12.92 1.15 -0.49
CA LYS A 616 13.23 0.05 0.43
C LYS A 616 13.66 0.55 1.81
N LYS A 617 14.31 1.72 1.88
CA LYS A 617 14.79 2.32 3.12
C LYS A 617 13.69 2.99 3.92
N ALA A 618 12.69 3.57 3.26
CA ALA A 618 11.56 4.22 3.90
C ALA A 618 10.74 3.24 4.76
N ASP A 619 10.03 3.77 5.76
CA ASP A 619 9.08 2.95 6.54
C ASP A 619 7.93 2.46 5.66
N ILE A 620 7.59 3.26 4.63
CA ILE A 620 6.61 2.92 3.61
C ILE A 620 7.13 3.40 2.25
N GLY A 621 7.69 2.49 1.48
CA GLY A 621 7.97 2.73 0.06
C GLY A 621 6.69 2.65 -0.75
N VAL A 622 6.46 3.60 -1.63
CA VAL A 622 5.27 3.73 -2.47
C VAL A 622 5.70 3.81 -3.93
N ALA A 623 5.39 2.81 -4.72
CA ALA A 623 5.68 2.81 -6.15
C ALA A 623 4.46 3.21 -6.98
N MET A 624 4.74 3.80 -8.15
CA MET A 624 3.72 4.06 -9.16
C MET A 624 3.33 2.76 -9.86
N GLY A 625 2.05 2.57 -10.13
CA GLY A 625 1.52 1.35 -10.75
C GLY A 625 1.51 1.41 -12.28
N ILE A 626 1.31 2.60 -12.84
CA ILE A 626 1.24 2.83 -14.28
C ILE A 626 2.62 3.16 -14.84
N THR A 627 3.28 4.20 -14.30
CA THR A 627 4.59 4.69 -14.77
C THR A 627 5.76 3.98 -14.09
N GLY A 628 5.55 3.34 -12.95
CA GLY A 628 6.60 2.73 -12.17
C GLY A 628 7.21 1.50 -12.82
N THR A 629 8.55 1.40 -12.77
CA THR A 629 9.30 0.21 -13.17
C THR A 629 8.99 -0.96 -12.24
N GLU A 630 9.11 -2.19 -12.72
CA GLU A 630 8.90 -3.38 -11.89
C GLU A 630 9.82 -3.41 -10.66
N VAL A 631 11.00 -2.83 -10.78
CA VAL A 631 11.96 -2.66 -9.68
C VAL A 631 11.45 -1.74 -8.59
N SER A 632 10.92 -0.57 -8.96
CA SER A 632 10.33 0.34 -7.97
C SER A 632 9.15 -0.34 -7.28
N LYS A 633 8.32 -1.06 -8.04
CA LYS A 633 7.19 -1.83 -7.51
C LYS A 633 7.66 -2.95 -6.58
N ASP A 634 8.77 -3.63 -6.88
CA ASP A 634 9.31 -4.69 -6.03
C ASP A 634 9.89 -4.15 -4.72
N ALA A 635 10.62 -3.05 -4.77
CA ALA A 635 11.19 -2.39 -3.61
C ALA A 635 10.15 -1.76 -2.68
N ALA A 636 8.95 -1.44 -3.19
CA ALA A 636 7.92 -0.75 -2.45
C ALA A 636 7.06 -1.70 -1.61
N SER A 637 6.55 -1.20 -0.49
CA SER A 637 5.55 -1.87 0.36
C SER A 637 4.10 -1.55 -0.04
N MET A 638 3.90 -0.52 -0.88
CA MET A 638 2.60 -0.12 -1.44
C MET A 638 2.76 0.28 -2.90
N VAL A 639 1.79 -0.08 -3.75
CA VAL A 639 1.74 0.31 -5.17
C VAL A 639 0.44 1.08 -5.43
N LEU A 640 0.55 2.25 -6.08
CA LEU A 640 -0.59 3.09 -6.47
C LEU A 640 -1.04 2.74 -7.88
N GLN A 641 -2.23 2.21 -8.06
CA GLN A 641 -2.74 1.83 -9.38
C GLN A 641 -3.12 3.03 -10.27
N ASP A 642 -3.21 4.22 -9.69
CA ASP A 642 -3.60 5.47 -10.36
C ASP A 642 -2.51 6.54 -10.36
N ASP A 643 -1.31 6.21 -9.87
CA ASP A 643 -0.15 7.10 -9.74
C ASP A 643 -0.49 8.46 -9.08
N ASN A 644 -1.43 8.48 -8.14
CA ASN A 644 -1.99 9.71 -7.60
C ASN A 644 -1.62 9.92 -6.12
N PHE A 645 -1.00 11.07 -5.80
CA PHE A 645 -0.66 11.46 -4.43
C PHE A 645 -1.86 11.44 -3.48
N ALA A 646 -3.06 11.80 -3.97
CA ALA A 646 -4.29 11.79 -3.16
C ALA A 646 -4.63 10.39 -2.63
N THR A 647 -4.27 9.35 -3.37
CA THR A 647 -4.47 7.96 -2.96
C THR A 647 -3.59 7.59 -1.78
N ILE A 648 -2.40 8.18 -1.64
CA ILE A 648 -1.56 8.00 -0.44
C ILE A 648 -2.27 8.53 0.80
N ILE A 649 -2.90 9.70 0.70
CA ILE A 649 -3.62 10.30 1.84
C ILE A 649 -4.85 9.46 2.22
N LYS A 650 -5.56 8.90 1.24
CA LYS A 650 -6.65 7.92 1.49
C LYS A 650 -6.11 6.67 2.17
N ALA A 651 -4.97 6.15 1.74
CA ALA A 651 -4.32 4.98 2.35
C ALA A 651 -3.91 5.27 3.81
N VAL A 652 -3.34 6.45 4.10
CA VAL A 652 -3.04 6.89 5.48
C VAL A 652 -4.31 6.96 6.33
N ALA A 653 -5.41 7.52 5.81
CA ALA A 653 -6.69 7.56 6.51
C ALA A 653 -7.22 6.15 6.81
N ASN A 654 -7.13 5.25 5.85
CA ASN A 654 -7.52 3.85 6.03
C ASN A 654 -6.60 3.12 7.03
N GLY A 655 -5.28 3.35 7.01
CA GLY A 655 -4.34 2.81 8.00
C GLY A 655 -4.68 3.25 9.43
N ARG A 656 -4.99 4.53 9.63
CA ARG A 656 -5.47 5.06 10.91
C ARG A 656 -6.79 4.40 11.33
N ASN A 657 -7.70 4.18 10.39
CA ASN A 657 -8.98 3.52 10.65
C ASN A 657 -8.80 2.06 11.06
N VAL A 658 -7.98 1.30 10.34
CA VAL A 658 -7.67 -0.10 10.65
C VAL A 658 -7.10 -0.21 12.06
N TYR A 659 -6.11 0.61 12.40
CA TYR A 659 -5.54 0.61 13.75
C TYR A 659 -6.58 0.95 14.83
N ARG A 660 -7.43 1.96 14.61
CA ARG A 660 -8.51 2.32 15.52
C ARG A 660 -9.50 1.15 15.71
N ASN A 661 -9.89 0.52 14.61
CA ASN A 661 -10.81 -0.62 14.65
C ASN A 661 -10.21 -1.80 15.40
N ILE A 662 -8.93 -2.11 15.19
CA ILE A 662 -8.19 -3.11 15.96
C ILE A 662 -8.21 -2.76 17.45
N LYS A 663 -7.91 -1.50 17.82
CA LYS A 663 -7.93 -1.05 19.21
C LYS A 663 -9.31 -1.19 19.84
N ASN A 664 -10.37 -0.86 19.11
CA ASN A 664 -11.75 -0.99 19.56
C ASN A 664 -12.17 -2.45 19.72
N THR A 665 -11.75 -3.33 18.83
CA THR A 665 -11.97 -4.77 18.91
C THR A 665 -11.27 -5.37 20.13
N ILE A 666 -10.03 -4.95 20.39
CA ILE A 666 -9.29 -5.37 21.59
C ILE A 666 -9.99 -4.90 22.86
N LEU A 667 -10.48 -3.66 22.89
CA LEU A 667 -11.26 -3.15 24.03
C LEU A 667 -12.50 -4.00 24.28
N PHE A 668 -13.25 -4.35 23.24
CA PHE A 668 -14.44 -5.18 23.32
C PHE A 668 -14.13 -6.55 23.94
N LEU A 669 -13.15 -7.25 23.40
CA LEU A 669 -12.78 -8.60 23.84
C LEU A 669 -12.27 -8.60 25.30
N LEU A 670 -11.33 -7.69 25.60
CA LEU A 670 -10.70 -7.65 26.92
C LEU A 670 -11.63 -7.16 28.02
N SER A 671 -12.48 -6.16 27.75
CA SER A 671 -13.46 -5.70 28.76
C SER A 671 -14.50 -6.77 29.08
N GLY A 672 -14.93 -7.54 28.06
CA GLY A 672 -15.80 -8.68 28.27
C GLY A 672 -15.16 -9.80 29.10
N ASN A 673 -13.89 -10.13 28.83
CA ASN A 673 -13.17 -11.13 29.64
C ASN A 673 -12.93 -10.64 31.08
N MET A 674 -12.62 -9.35 31.27
CA MET A 674 -12.49 -8.77 32.60
C MET A 674 -13.79 -8.86 33.41
N ALA A 675 -14.95 -8.73 32.75
CA ALA A 675 -16.24 -8.89 33.42
C ALA A 675 -16.42 -10.32 33.97
N ALA A 676 -16.08 -11.33 33.20
CA ALA A 676 -16.15 -12.71 33.65
C ALA A 676 -15.13 -12.99 34.78
N ILE A 677 -13.89 -12.49 34.66
CA ILE A 677 -12.87 -12.61 35.72
C ILE A 677 -13.35 -11.98 37.01
N PHE A 678 -13.88 -10.75 36.98
CA PHE A 678 -14.38 -10.07 38.18
C PHE A 678 -15.53 -10.84 38.81
N ALA A 679 -16.46 -11.38 38.03
CA ALA A 679 -17.56 -12.18 38.52
C ALA A 679 -17.09 -13.48 39.21
N VAL A 680 -16.15 -14.20 38.61
CA VAL A 680 -15.59 -15.45 39.14
C VAL A 680 -14.79 -15.18 40.43
N VAL A 681 -13.91 -14.18 40.43
CA VAL A 681 -13.11 -13.79 41.61
C VAL A 681 -14.02 -13.34 42.75
N TYR A 682 -15.05 -12.53 42.46
CA TYR A 682 -16.03 -12.08 43.45
C TYR A 682 -16.78 -13.25 44.08
N ALA A 683 -17.26 -14.20 43.25
CA ALA A 683 -17.96 -15.38 43.77
C ALA A 683 -17.05 -16.27 44.62
N SER A 684 -15.80 -16.46 44.24
CA SER A 684 -14.81 -17.23 45.01
C SER A 684 -14.49 -16.56 46.37
N LEU A 685 -14.31 -15.26 46.41
CA LEU A 685 -14.02 -14.52 47.65
C LEU A 685 -15.17 -14.59 48.68
N LEU A 686 -16.40 -14.67 48.20
CA LEU A 686 -17.60 -14.75 49.06
C LEU A 686 -18.12 -16.18 49.25
N ALA A 687 -17.36 -17.19 48.80
CA ALA A 687 -17.75 -18.61 48.86
C ALA A 687 -19.13 -18.88 48.22
N LEU A 688 -19.50 -18.19 47.17
CA LEU A 688 -20.73 -18.38 46.41
C LEU A 688 -20.59 -19.57 45.45
N PRO A 689 -21.70 -20.15 44.98
CA PRO A 689 -21.66 -21.15 43.90
C PRO A 689 -21.00 -20.63 42.62
N VAL A 690 -20.49 -21.53 41.78
CA VAL A 690 -19.83 -21.20 40.52
C VAL A 690 -20.76 -20.38 39.61
N PRO A 691 -20.43 -19.14 39.21
CA PRO A 691 -21.32 -18.33 38.39
C PRO A 691 -21.33 -18.78 36.90
N PHE A 692 -20.29 -19.44 36.43
CA PHE A 692 -20.18 -19.92 35.06
C PHE A 692 -19.51 -21.28 34.95
N GLU A 693 -20.09 -22.19 34.20
CA GLU A 693 -19.41 -23.37 33.72
C GLU A 693 -18.37 -23.02 32.65
N ALA A 694 -17.33 -23.87 32.48
CA ALA A 694 -16.31 -23.64 31.46
C ALA A 694 -16.92 -23.55 30.04
N VAL A 695 -17.96 -24.35 29.77
CA VAL A 695 -18.69 -24.31 28.49
C VAL A 695 -19.35 -22.96 28.21
N HIS A 696 -19.87 -22.28 29.22
CA HIS A 696 -20.47 -20.95 29.07
C HIS A 696 -19.44 -19.94 28.55
N LEU A 697 -18.26 -19.92 29.13
CA LEU A 697 -17.20 -18.98 28.80
C LEU A 697 -16.58 -19.27 27.42
N LEU A 698 -16.45 -20.54 27.06
CA LEU A 698 -16.03 -20.95 25.72
C LEU A 698 -17.07 -20.56 24.66
N PHE A 699 -18.35 -20.79 24.93
CA PHE A 699 -19.42 -20.36 24.02
C PHE A 699 -19.38 -18.84 23.79
N ILE A 700 -19.17 -18.07 24.85
CA ILE A 700 -19.06 -16.61 24.76
C ILE A 700 -17.84 -16.24 23.90
N ASN A 701 -16.66 -16.70 24.26
CA ASN A 701 -15.40 -16.26 23.63
C ASN A 701 -15.31 -16.66 22.14
N LEU A 702 -15.83 -17.83 21.78
CA LEU A 702 -15.68 -18.37 20.43
C LEU A 702 -16.86 -18.03 19.51
N LEU A 703 -18.08 -18.20 19.98
CA LEU A 703 -19.27 -18.07 19.16
C LEU A 703 -19.84 -16.65 19.18
N THR A 704 -20.07 -16.10 20.37
CA THR A 704 -20.80 -14.83 20.46
C THR A 704 -19.90 -13.61 20.35
N ASP A 705 -18.64 -13.68 20.72
CA ASP A 705 -17.72 -12.55 20.64
C ASP A 705 -17.01 -12.38 19.31
N SER A 706 -16.74 -13.48 18.59
CA SER A 706 -16.01 -13.42 17.33
C SER A 706 -16.74 -12.59 16.27
N LEU A 707 -18.07 -12.72 16.15
CA LEU A 707 -18.86 -11.99 15.17
C LEU A 707 -18.88 -10.48 15.42
N PRO A 708 -19.22 -9.98 16.63
CA PRO A 708 -19.13 -8.56 16.93
C PRO A 708 -17.70 -8.00 16.81
N ALA A 709 -16.69 -8.75 17.20
CA ALA A 709 -15.29 -8.33 17.08
C ALA A 709 -14.88 -8.08 15.62
N ILE A 710 -15.25 -8.97 14.69
CA ILE A 710 -15.04 -8.79 13.25
C ILE A 710 -15.86 -7.59 12.75
N ALA A 711 -17.12 -7.47 13.16
CA ALA A 711 -17.99 -6.38 12.76
C ALA A 711 -17.49 -4.99 13.20
N ILE A 712 -16.89 -4.89 14.41
CA ILE A 712 -16.19 -3.68 14.88
C ILE A 712 -14.98 -3.39 14.00
N GLY A 713 -14.24 -4.42 13.58
CA GLY A 713 -13.14 -4.30 12.64
C GLY A 713 -13.52 -3.71 11.28
N MET A 714 -14.79 -3.82 10.88
CA MET A 714 -15.33 -3.29 9.62
C MET A 714 -15.91 -1.87 9.74
N GLU A 715 -15.73 -1.18 10.86
CA GLU A 715 -16.27 0.17 11.06
C GLU A 715 -15.65 1.16 10.07
N LYS A 716 -16.50 2.04 9.52
CA LYS A 716 -16.10 3.04 8.51
C LYS A 716 -15.22 4.13 9.12
N PRO A 717 -14.33 4.78 8.31
CA PRO A 717 -13.55 5.92 8.77
C PRO A 717 -14.46 7.06 9.25
N GLU A 718 -14.13 7.65 10.39
CA GLU A 718 -14.77 8.87 10.87
C GLU A 718 -14.18 10.09 10.17
N LYS A 719 -15.00 11.14 9.97
CA LYS A 719 -14.60 12.35 9.25
C LYS A 719 -13.45 13.13 9.90
N ASP A 720 -13.26 12.98 11.20
CA ASP A 720 -12.21 13.65 11.99
C ASP A 720 -10.89 12.88 12.06
N LEU A 721 -10.80 11.73 11.38
CA LEU A 721 -9.62 10.86 11.46
C LEU A 721 -8.36 11.52 10.88
N LEU A 722 -8.51 12.32 9.81
CA LEU A 722 -7.44 13.10 9.21
C LEU A 722 -7.16 14.41 9.97
N ALA A 723 -8.01 14.83 10.91
CA ALA A 723 -7.73 15.98 11.76
C ALA A 723 -6.85 15.63 12.97
N GLN A 724 -6.60 14.34 13.21
CA GLN A 724 -5.75 13.86 14.30
C GLN A 724 -4.28 13.83 13.87
N LYS A 725 -3.38 14.18 14.79
CA LYS A 725 -1.92 14.06 14.54
C LYS A 725 -1.52 12.59 14.37
N PRO A 726 -0.42 12.31 13.66
CA PRO A 726 0.15 10.97 13.56
C PRO A 726 0.39 10.36 14.95
N ARG A 727 0.16 9.07 15.08
CA ARG A 727 0.41 8.33 16.32
C ARG A 727 1.92 8.08 16.46
N ASP A 728 2.41 8.16 17.69
CA ASP A 728 3.76 7.68 18.00
C ASP A 728 3.83 6.14 17.83
N PRO A 729 4.68 5.62 16.94
CA PRO A 729 4.82 4.18 16.70
C PRO A 729 5.27 3.40 17.94
N LYS A 730 5.98 4.05 18.88
CA LYS A 730 6.45 3.45 20.14
C LYS A 730 5.33 3.30 21.17
N GLN A 731 4.21 4.00 20.97
CA GLN A 731 3.07 3.92 21.87
C GLN A 731 2.31 2.61 21.65
N GLY A 732 2.42 1.69 22.59
CA GLY A 732 1.64 0.44 22.60
C GLY A 732 0.13 0.70 22.66
N ILE A 733 -0.67 -0.30 22.30
CA ILE A 733 -2.15 -0.24 22.34
C ILE A 733 -2.65 -0.04 23.78
N LEU A 734 -2.00 -0.71 24.73
CA LEU A 734 -2.38 -0.75 26.14
C LEU A 734 -1.83 0.46 26.91
N THR A 735 -2.39 1.62 26.64
CA THR A 735 -2.11 2.82 27.43
C THR A 735 -2.83 2.77 28.77
N LYS A 736 -2.38 3.56 29.76
CA LYS A 736 -3.04 3.66 31.06
C LYS A 736 -4.52 4.01 30.93
N GLU A 737 -4.87 4.93 30.03
CA GLU A 737 -6.25 5.31 29.73
C GLU A 737 -7.07 4.15 29.16
N PHE A 738 -6.47 3.39 28.23
CA PHE A 738 -7.10 2.20 27.65
C PHE A 738 -7.37 1.13 28.70
N SER A 739 -6.37 0.84 29.56
CA SER A 739 -6.50 -0.15 30.63
C SER A 739 -7.55 0.27 31.66
N ALA A 740 -7.59 1.55 32.05
CA ALA A 740 -8.62 2.06 32.93
C ALA A 740 -10.03 1.92 32.35
N LEU A 741 -10.20 2.28 31.06
CA LEU A 741 -11.48 2.14 30.36
C LEU A 741 -11.93 0.68 30.28
N MET A 742 -11.02 -0.25 29.94
CA MET A 742 -11.25 -1.68 29.88
C MET A 742 -11.72 -2.23 31.24
N LEU A 743 -11.03 -1.87 32.34
CA LEU A 743 -11.37 -2.31 33.68
C LEU A 743 -12.70 -1.74 34.16
N CYS A 744 -12.96 -0.44 33.91
CA CYS A 744 -14.24 0.19 34.32
C CYS A 744 -15.44 -0.43 33.57
N GLN A 745 -15.31 -0.66 32.24
CA GLN A 745 -16.37 -1.26 31.47
C GLN A 745 -16.60 -2.74 31.85
N GLY A 746 -15.50 -3.49 32.08
CA GLY A 746 -15.58 -4.86 32.59
C GLY A 746 -16.24 -4.95 33.96
N ALA A 747 -15.88 -4.06 34.91
CA ALA A 747 -16.48 -4.01 36.22
C ALA A 747 -17.99 -3.68 36.18
N LEU A 748 -18.40 -2.75 35.29
CA LEU A 748 -19.81 -2.41 35.09
C LEU A 748 -20.62 -3.61 34.60
N ILE A 749 -20.10 -4.37 33.65
CA ILE A 749 -20.73 -5.60 33.14
C ILE A 749 -20.76 -6.68 34.25
N ALA A 750 -19.66 -6.82 35.00
CA ALA A 750 -19.62 -7.78 36.14
C ALA A 750 -20.69 -7.49 37.18
N VAL A 751 -20.90 -6.23 37.56
CA VAL A 751 -21.91 -5.84 38.55
C VAL A 751 -23.31 -6.27 38.08
N VAL A 752 -23.72 -5.98 36.87
CA VAL A 752 -25.06 -6.38 36.38
C VAL A 752 -25.19 -7.90 36.27
N THR A 753 -24.10 -8.59 35.89
CA THR A 753 -24.05 -10.05 35.81
C THR A 753 -24.21 -10.69 37.18
N MET A 754 -23.51 -10.17 38.21
CA MET A 754 -23.65 -10.67 39.58
C MET A 754 -24.99 -10.30 40.19
N THR A 755 -25.60 -9.17 39.80
CA THR A 755 -26.98 -8.84 40.19
C THR A 755 -27.95 -9.90 39.65
N ALA A 756 -27.84 -10.30 38.37
CA ALA A 756 -28.63 -11.38 37.79
C ALA A 756 -28.38 -12.71 38.52
N PHE A 757 -27.13 -13.01 38.87
CA PHE A 757 -26.72 -14.18 39.61
C PHE A 757 -27.45 -14.22 40.98
N TYR A 758 -27.46 -13.11 41.72
CA TYR A 758 -28.14 -13.06 43.02
C TYR A 758 -29.66 -13.22 42.92
N ILE A 759 -30.28 -12.69 41.87
CA ILE A 759 -31.72 -12.92 41.60
C ILE A 759 -31.97 -14.39 41.34
N GLY A 760 -31.14 -15.07 40.54
CA GLY A 760 -31.25 -16.50 40.28
C GLY A 760 -30.97 -17.36 41.51
N LEU A 761 -30.04 -16.93 42.39
CA LEU A 761 -29.66 -17.65 43.58
C LEU A 761 -30.80 -17.74 44.63
N GLN A 762 -31.79 -16.85 44.56
CA GLN A 762 -33.00 -16.96 45.35
C GLN A 762 -33.84 -18.21 45.02
N VAL A 763 -33.62 -18.83 43.86
CA VAL A 763 -34.28 -20.05 43.44
C VAL A 763 -33.35 -21.27 43.68
N ASN A 764 -32.22 -21.30 42.99
CA ASN A 764 -31.18 -22.33 43.18
C ASN A 764 -29.89 -21.93 42.45
N ALA A 765 -28.82 -22.65 42.67
CA ALA A 765 -27.52 -22.40 42.06
C ALA A 765 -27.51 -22.55 40.50
N ALA A 766 -28.26 -23.50 39.96
CA ALA A 766 -28.35 -23.70 38.53
C ALA A 766 -29.04 -22.54 37.81
N THR A 767 -30.14 -22.03 38.38
CA THR A 767 -30.82 -20.84 37.89
C THR A 767 -29.91 -19.60 37.98
N ALA A 768 -29.14 -19.48 39.08
CA ALA A 768 -28.17 -18.38 39.25
C ALA A 768 -27.11 -18.36 38.14
N SER A 769 -26.49 -19.52 37.88
CA SER A 769 -25.51 -19.70 36.83
C SER A 769 -26.08 -19.41 35.40
N THR A 770 -27.28 -19.91 35.14
CA THR A 770 -27.98 -19.66 33.86
C THR A 770 -28.28 -18.18 33.67
N MET A 771 -28.80 -17.48 34.72
CA MET A 771 -29.06 -16.04 34.64
C MET A 771 -27.78 -15.24 34.47
N ALA A 772 -26.71 -15.60 35.17
CA ALA A 772 -25.40 -14.95 35.01
C ALA A 772 -24.85 -15.13 33.60
N PHE A 773 -24.86 -16.35 33.09
CA PHE A 773 -24.41 -16.67 31.73
C PHE A 773 -25.19 -15.89 30.66
N ALA A 774 -26.52 -15.91 30.72
CA ALA A 774 -27.36 -15.22 29.77
C ALA A 774 -27.18 -13.68 29.82
N THR A 775 -27.08 -13.11 31.05
CA THR A 775 -26.85 -11.69 31.23
C THR A 775 -25.49 -11.25 30.73
N LEU A 776 -24.43 -12.00 31.07
CA LEU A 776 -23.07 -11.71 30.59
C LEU A 776 -23.01 -11.73 29.08
N THR A 777 -23.55 -12.78 28.45
CA THR A 777 -23.54 -12.95 26.98
C THR A 777 -24.28 -11.79 26.31
N LEU A 778 -25.49 -11.49 26.74
CA LEU A 778 -26.31 -10.43 26.15
C LEU A 778 -25.73 -9.04 26.39
N ALA A 779 -25.17 -8.79 27.58
CA ALA A 779 -24.48 -7.52 27.91
C ALA A 779 -23.25 -7.30 27.03
N ARG A 780 -22.48 -8.36 26.73
CA ARG A 780 -21.34 -8.30 25.81
C ARG A 780 -21.78 -8.02 24.39
N LEU A 781 -22.86 -8.63 23.91
CA LEU A 781 -23.43 -8.33 22.59
C LEU A 781 -23.84 -6.85 22.49
N PHE A 782 -24.53 -6.30 23.48
CA PHE A 782 -24.84 -4.86 23.54
C PHE A 782 -23.57 -4.01 23.64
N HIS A 783 -22.56 -4.46 24.39
CA HIS A 783 -21.28 -3.77 24.53
C HIS A 783 -20.52 -3.66 23.22
N GLY A 784 -20.72 -4.58 22.27
CA GLY A 784 -20.20 -4.46 20.91
C GLY A 784 -20.53 -3.12 20.26
N PHE A 785 -21.75 -2.59 20.46
CA PHE A 785 -22.14 -1.27 19.97
C PHE A 785 -21.38 -0.14 20.67
N ASN A 786 -21.02 -0.31 21.95
CA ASN A 786 -20.25 0.67 22.71
C ASN A 786 -18.80 0.77 22.20
N CYS A 787 -18.25 -0.31 21.70
CA CYS A 787 -16.86 -0.37 21.26
C CYS A 787 -16.66 0.03 19.79
N ARG A 788 -17.72 0.33 19.00
CA ARG A 788 -17.61 0.75 17.60
C ARG A 788 -16.83 2.04 17.43
N SER A 789 -16.99 3.00 18.33
CA SER A 789 -16.40 4.33 18.25
C SER A 789 -16.19 4.93 19.65
N LYS A 790 -15.33 5.95 19.74
CA LYS A 790 -15.25 6.83 20.93
C LYS A 790 -16.48 7.75 21.04
N HIS A 791 -17.17 7.98 19.93
CA HIS A 791 -18.38 8.78 19.86
C HIS A 791 -19.61 7.98 20.29
N SER A 792 -20.66 8.71 20.65
CA SER A 792 -21.95 8.11 20.97
C SER A 792 -22.62 7.48 19.73
N ILE A 793 -23.44 6.46 19.93
CA ILE A 793 -24.24 5.82 18.88
C ILE A 793 -25.15 6.85 18.19
N PHE A 794 -25.62 7.85 18.90
CA PHE A 794 -26.47 8.92 18.34
C PHE A 794 -25.72 9.77 17.30
N LYS A 795 -24.39 9.94 17.45
CA LYS A 795 -23.55 10.67 16.49
C LYS A 795 -23.13 9.82 15.30
N ILE A 796 -22.77 8.57 15.52
CA ILE A 796 -22.27 7.68 14.45
C ILE A 796 -23.41 7.00 13.68
N GLY A 797 -24.60 6.88 14.29
CA GLY A 797 -25.74 6.14 13.75
C GLY A 797 -25.69 4.64 14.06
N LEU A 798 -26.81 4.08 14.48
CA LEU A 798 -26.90 2.64 14.79
C LEU A 798 -26.73 1.78 13.53
N THR A 799 -27.30 2.20 12.42
CA THR A 799 -27.33 1.48 11.14
C THR A 799 -26.11 1.75 10.25
N SER A 800 -25.18 2.61 10.67
CA SER A 800 -23.97 2.94 9.87
C SER A 800 -23.07 1.72 9.59
N ASN A 801 -23.11 0.72 10.47
CA ASN A 801 -22.46 -0.57 10.31
C ASN A 801 -23.49 -1.71 10.44
N VAL A 802 -23.98 -2.17 9.31
CA VAL A 802 -24.96 -3.26 9.21
C VAL A 802 -24.39 -4.58 9.76
N TYR A 803 -23.08 -4.80 9.62
CA TYR A 803 -22.43 -6.01 10.13
C TYR A 803 -22.53 -6.11 11.66
N SER A 804 -22.50 -5.00 12.38
CA SER A 804 -22.69 -4.99 13.85
C SER A 804 -24.12 -5.39 14.26
N LEU A 805 -25.12 -5.01 13.47
CA LEU A 805 -26.50 -5.44 13.70
C LEU A 805 -26.69 -6.92 13.40
N LEU A 806 -26.11 -7.41 12.30
CA LEU A 806 -26.14 -8.85 11.95
C LEU A 806 -25.42 -9.70 12.99
N ALA A 807 -24.26 -9.25 13.46
CA ALA A 807 -23.50 -9.94 14.49
C ALA A 807 -24.26 -10.00 15.83
N PHE A 808 -24.90 -8.89 16.23
CA PHE A 808 -25.77 -8.87 17.39
C PHE A 808 -26.95 -9.84 17.24
N ALA A 809 -27.65 -9.80 16.12
CA ALA A 809 -28.80 -10.68 15.87
C ALA A 809 -28.39 -12.16 15.86
N ALA A 810 -27.28 -12.49 15.23
CA ALA A 810 -26.75 -13.86 15.20
C ALA A 810 -26.32 -14.33 16.60
N GLY A 811 -25.61 -13.49 17.38
CA GLY A 811 -25.21 -13.81 18.74
C GLY A 811 -26.42 -13.96 19.67
N ALA A 812 -27.44 -13.09 19.57
CA ALA A 812 -28.67 -13.20 20.33
C ALA A 812 -29.48 -14.46 19.95
N ALA A 813 -29.52 -14.81 18.66
CA ALA A 813 -30.16 -16.04 18.20
C ALA A 813 -29.44 -17.30 18.72
N LEU A 814 -28.10 -17.30 18.74
CA LEU A 814 -27.31 -18.38 19.35
C LEU A 814 -27.58 -18.52 20.84
N LEU A 815 -27.62 -17.40 21.59
CA LEU A 815 -27.97 -17.42 23.01
C LEU A 815 -29.38 -17.93 23.22
N ALA A 816 -30.36 -17.45 22.44
CA ALA A 816 -31.74 -17.91 22.51
C ALA A 816 -31.85 -19.42 22.21
N PHE A 817 -31.08 -19.92 21.21
CA PHE A 817 -31.02 -21.35 20.91
C PHE A 817 -30.55 -22.18 22.12
N VAL A 818 -29.51 -21.74 22.81
CA VAL A 818 -28.99 -22.42 24.00
C VAL A 818 -30.00 -22.38 25.16
N ILE A 819 -30.70 -21.27 25.37
CA ILE A 819 -31.62 -21.09 26.50
C ILE A 819 -32.98 -21.78 26.30
N PHE A 820 -33.52 -21.78 25.08
CA PHE A 820 -34.89 -22.23 24.82
C PHE A 820 -35.00 -23.60 24.20
N VAL A 821 -33.90 -24.19 23.69
CA VAL A 821 -33.95 -25.55 23.10
C VAL A 821 -33.61 -26.60 24.16
N PRO A 822 -34.55 -27.48 24.58
CA PRO A 822 -34.33 -28.43 25.66
C PRO A 822 -33.15 -29.39 25.47
N PHE A 823 -32.82 -29.71 24.21
CA PHE A 823 -31.63 -30.53 23.89
C PHE A 823 -30.30 -29.89 24.33
N MET A 824 -30.24 -28.57 24.42
CA MET A 824 -29.04 -27.80 24.81
C MET A 824 -28.89 -27.71 26.33
N HIS A 825 -29.98 -27.90 27.11
CA HIS A 825 -29.95 -27.71 28.55
C HIS A 825 -28.92 -28.62 29.27
N PRO A 826 -28.86 -29.93 29.01
CA PRO A 826 -27.82 -30.78 29.61
C PRO A 826 -26.41 -30.40 29.19
N LEU A 827 -26.22 -29.96 27.90
CA LEU A 827 -24.90 -29.61 27.38
C LEU A 827 -24.34 -28.35 28.02
N PHE A 828 -25.20 -27.40 28.36
CA PHE A 828 -24.81 -26.11 28.93
C PHE A 828 -25.24 -25.94 30.40
N SER A 829 -25.67 -26.99 31.07
CA SER A 829 -26.18 -26.93 32.45
C SER A 829 -27.21 -25.82 32.65
N ILE A 830 -28.14 -25.63 31.70
CA ILE A 830 -29.15 -24.58 31.69
C ILE A 830 -30.38 -24.99 32.52
N ALA A 831 -30.78 -24.14 33.47
CA ALA A 831 -32.03 -24.26 34.18
C ALA A 831 -33.16 -23.56 33.42
N GLU A 832 -34.39 -24.07 33.55
CA GLU A 832 -35.57 -23.44 32.98
C GLU A 832 -35.80 -22.08 33.63
N LEU A 833 -36.01 -21.04 32.80
CA LEU A 833 -36.19 -19.66 33.22
C LEU A 833 -37.67 -19.26 33.09
N THR A 834 -38.16 -18.51 34.05
CA THR A 834 -39.47 -17.85 33.98
C THR A 834 -39.44 -16.62 33.10
N GLY A 835 -40.57 -16.17 32.56
CA GLY A 835 -40.67 -14.95 31.75
C GLY A 835 -40.17 -13.70 32.49
N ALA A 836 -40.37 -13.61 33.80
CA ALA A 836 -39.85 -12.51 34.61
C ALA A 836 -38.32 -12.51 34.69
N GLN A 837 -37.67 -13.68 34.84
CA GLN A 837 -36.22 -13.83 34.86
C GLN A 837 -35.62 -13.46 33.51
N ILE A 838 -36.24 -13.85 32.41
CA ILE A 838 -35.82 -13.45 31.04
C ILE A 838 -35.94 -11.91 30.91
N GLY A 839 -37.00 -11.29 31.40
CA GLY A 839 -37.13 -9.85 31.43
C GLY A 839 -36.03 -9.14 32.22
N PHE A 840 -35.68 -9.66 33.40
CA PHE A 840 -34.55 -9.14 34.18
C PHE A 840 -33.21 -9.30 33.48
N ILE A 841 -32.94 -10.43 32.79
CA ILE A 841 -31.73 -10.64 32.00
C ILE A 841 -31.62 -9.55 30.92
N GLY A 842 -32.69 -9.31 30.14
CA GLY A 842 -32.72 -8.29 29.10
C GLY A 842 -32.46 -6.88 29.63
N LEU A 843 -33.14 -6.51 30.76
CA LEU A 843 -33.00 -5.20 31.39
C LEU A 843 -31.57 -4.99 31.91
N LEU A 844 -31.05 -5.93 32.71
CA LEU A 844 -29.72 -5.86 33.31
C LEU A 844 -28.63 -5.83 32.24
N ALA A 845 -28.75 -6.63 31.20
CA ALA A 845 -27.80 -6.65 30.10
C ALA A 845 -27.72 -5.34 29.31
N PHE A 846 -28.82 -4.57 29.27
CA PHE A 846 -28.87 -3.29 28.52
C PHE A 846 -28.33 -2.11 29.36
N ILE A 847 -28.41 -2.14 30.70
CA ILE A 847 -27.97 -1.07 31.60
C ILE A 847 -26.53 -0.58 31.34
N PRO A 848 -25.51 -1.44 31.22
CA PRO A 848 -24.14 -1.01 30.92
C PRO A 848 -24.04 -0.15 29.65
N THR A 849 -24.79 -0.53 28.64
CA THR A 849 -24.80 0.22 27.37
C THR A 849 -25.39 1.61 27.53
N VAL A 850 -26.50 1.74 28.25
CA VAL A 850 -27.09 3.05 28.54
C VAL A 850 -26.10 3.95 29.30
N ILE A 851 -25.47 3.43 30.35
CA ILE A 851 -24.51 4.20 31.16
C ILE A 851 -23.31 4.63 30.28
N ILE A 852 -22.70 3.73 29.53
CA ILE A 852 -21.56 4.04 28.66
C ILE A 852 -21.93 5.08 27.59
N GLN A 853 -23.12 4.97 26.99
CA GLN A 853 -23.56 5.94 25.97
C GLN A 853 -23.85 7.32 26.57
N LEU A 854 -24.44 7.38 27.78
CA LEU A 854 -24.64 8.63 28.49
C LEU A 854 -23.31 9.32 28.82
N VAL A 855 -22.32 8.57 29.32
CA VAL A 855 -20.97 9.11 29.56
C VAL A 855 -20.35 9.67 28.27
N LYS A 856 -20.47 8.96 27.14
CA LYS A 856 -19.98 9.46 25.84
C LYS A 856 -20.63 10.77 25.43
N VAL A 857 -21.96 10.87 25.54
CA VAL A 857 -22.71 12.10 25.23
C VAL A 857 -22.27 13.27 26.11
N ILE A 858 -22.09 13.04 27.41
CA ILE A 858 -21.62 14.07 28.36
C ILE A 858 -20.22 14.55 27.95
N VAL A 859 -19.29 13.62 27.70
CA VAL A 859 -17.91 13.96 27.29
C VAL A 859 -17.89 14.72 25.96
N GLU A 860 -18.74 14.35 25.00
CA GLU A 860 -18.86 15.05 23.71
C GLU A 860 -19.35 16.48 23.89
N ASN A 861 -20.34 16.70 24.75
CA ASN A 861 -20.89 18.03 25.00
C ASN A 861 -19.90 18.95 25.75
N VAL A 862 -19.16 18.41 26.70
CA VAL A 862 -18.10 19.17 27.44
C VAL A 862 -16.97 19.58 26.49
N LYS A 863 -16.61 18.71 25.51
CA LYS A 863 -15.59 19.05 24.50
C LYS A 863 -16.05 20.07 23.45
N LYS A 864 -17.34 20.19 23.20
CA LYS A 864 -17.91 21.23 22.31
C LYS A 864 -17.98 22.61 22.99
N SER A 865 -18.03 22.64 24.33
CA SER A 865 -18.10 23.89 25.08
C SER A 865 -16.72 24.47 25.44
N LYS A 866 -15.66 23.72 25.20
CA LYS A 866 -14.26 24.18 25.24
C LYS A 866 -13.74 24.41 23.81
#